data_3757d00fc1871ed461acdadc640a20fc
#
_entry.id   3757d00fc1871ed461acdadc640a20fc
#
_cell.length_a   1.000
_cell.length_b   1.000
_cell.length_c   1.000
_cell.angle_alpha   90.00
_cell.angle_beta   90.00
_cell.angle_gamma   90.00
#
_symmetry.space_group_name_H-M   'P 1'
#
loop_
_entity.id
_entity.type
_entity.pdbx_description
1 polymer ?
#
loop_
_entity_poly.entity_id
_entity_poly.type
_entity_poly.pdbx_seq_one_letter_code
_entity_poly.pdbx_strand_id
1 'polypeptide(L)'
;MIIGSHLQKVLEFQQFSEDNTLGFQRFPANPKIKRIYNAPRLAEQRHMYLNIIINFENNSLFGDCYLVFENKSENLSRFNLEAYEMQINSVSICNIIFEDLFNLENKKIPDYKKIESLKYQKCDFTADSNKIDVEISKNIKKDAYFILKINYKIHEPNAGFYFVHANKKSHAVYDCVWTQGQDSDSPYWFPCQDDPRLKITTTLQFAFPSQWNALANGIKILEKIQEKYKTQIWEMYSQHSPYLVAFVAGNMAFASDEWRNKEISLLLPFKYENMKSEILLETKEMLEFYSNYWNYEFAWDKYGQAFVADFLYGGMENTSITINTDEVLGPKLFATGNERRTYLVMHEMAHHWFGDLLTCKTWGEGWLNEGFATQSEMLWDEHTNGKVSGIFYAHDNYLAGYLSESKSYIRPIVCNQYEYVSEIFDAHLYEKGALFLNYLRDILGENEFKNSVHYYLTHNAFKAVETKDLINAIQTVTGIDTTVHFDNFIFRAGHPELEVSCEYSSYDPAIINFNISQKQNISKEFPEFYLETFIYLKYESEKEEKIKVIIDDKNKKISIPLKEKLSFCIFDPNGTIIGEVNQKYPESFISEIFKLKNSKYSYFKYLATKNICRYYNNKENFSHLEKWLAVEESFRVRASAYRLISEQGKVLGANLLSLLNDDQPLSKAELIYSQANCVQLKQTNLLDKFIKIAENEKETYNCREIAIKSIQLISQKSSLLRSEENRKKILNFAFSYLNKQSFNGILEHAAFNLISEFCEPDHLKIILPFCEKTTQHWRINIGALGVLSKLSSKYPNIRSELRPSLIYFTDALFPIRITSALPEFWANSLDPFYDGQFRKFHQRKNYGILSMLIPRSRRSYQKFLRNLDTKSYFEKIIELNEVKDKYQKIQTELDEIKLIIEKLKPITSKNKQLKTKPKRK
;
A
#
# COMPACT_ATOMS: atom_id res chain seq x y z
N MET A 1 -0.80 0.82 -2.63
CA MET A 1 -0.99 -0.17 -1.55
C MET A 1 -1.25 0.58 -0.26
N ILE A 2 -2.48 0.60 0.22
CA ILE A 2 -2.84 0.86 1.59
C ILE A 2 -2.75 2.31 2.07
N ILE A 3 -3.65 3.16 1.60
CA ILE A 3 -4.28 4.11 2.49
C ILE A 3 -5.41 3.35 3.20
N GLY A 4 -5.05 2.30 3.85
CA GLY A 4 -5.92 1.45 4.62
C GLY A 4 -5.43 1.44 6.04
N SER A 5 -6.02 2.31 6.86
CA SER A 5 -5.94 2.15 8.29
C SER A 5 -4.52 2.16 8.88
N HIS A 6 -3.84 3.29 8.82
CA HIS A 6 -2.65 3.48 9.65
C HIS A 6 -3.02 3.31 11.14
N LEU A 7 -4.18 3.85 11.55
CA LEU A 7 -4.74 3.53 12.87
C LEU A 7 -4.98 2.03 13.05
N GLN A 8 -5.51 1.34 12.04
CA GLN A 8 -5.77 -0.10 12.12
C GLN A 8 -4.47 -0.91 12.07
N LYS A 9 -3.47 -0.48 11.29
CA LYS A 9 -2.12 -1.09 11.27
C LYS A 9 -1.37 -0.82 12.58
N VAL A 10 -1.41 0.40 13.12
CA VAL A 10 -0.80 0.72 14.42
C VAL A 10 -1.49 -0.07 15.54
N LEU A 11 -2.81 -0.20 15.52
CA LEU A 11 -3.55 -1.00 16.51
C LEU A 11 -3.30 -2.51 16.37
N GLU A 12 -3.19 -3.02 15.14
CA GLU A 12 -2.84 -4.42 14.87
C GLU A 12 -1.36 -4.70 15.18
N PHE A 13 -0.44 -3.78 14.89
CA PHE A 13 0.99 -3.91 15.20
C PHE A 13 1.32 -3.71 16.68
N GLN A 14 0.64 -2.86 17.42
CA GLN A 14 0.87 -2.72 18.87
C GLN A 14 0.51 -4.00 19.66
N GLN A 15 -0.42 -4.82 19.17
CA GLN A 15 -0.66 -6.16 19.76
C GLN A 15 0.48 -7.16 19.49
N PHE A 16 1.37 -6.90 18.53
CA PHE A 16 2.48 -7.79 18.15
C PHE A 16 3.86 -7.34 18.60
N SER A 17 3.98 -6.17 19.28
CA SER A 17 5.29 -5.56 19.58
C SER A 17 5.91 -5.94 20.94
N GLU A 18 5.38 -6.90 21.68
CA GLU A 18 5.96 -7.31 22.97
C GLU A 18 7.14 -8.31 22.88
N ASP A 19 7.53 -8.75 21.67
CA ASP A 19 8.69 -9.63 21.50
C ASP A 19 9.90 -8.85 20.91
N ASN A 20 10.56 -8.09 21.78
CA ASN A 20 11.73 -7.26 21.50
C ASN A 20 13.05 -8.03 21.27
N THR A 21 13.03 -9.29 20.87
CA THR A 21 14.25 -10.10 20.68
C THR A 21 14.60 -10.43 19.23
N LEU A 22 13.91 -9.85 18.26
CA LEU A 22 14.17 -10.12 16.84
C LEU A 22 15.13 -9.07 16.28
N GLY A 23 16.39 -9.45 16.17
CA GLY A 23 17.38 -8.66 15.41
C GLY A 23 16.88 -8.35 14.00
N PHE A 24 17.15 -7.11 13.53
CA PHE A 24 16.81 -6.62 12.22
C PHE A 24 17.08 -7.65 11.13
N GLN A 25 16.05 -8.10 10.41
CA GLN A 25 16.28 -8.88 9.20
C GLN A 25 16.82 -7.96 8.11
N ARG A 26 17.99 -8.29 7.60
CA ARG A 26 18.61 -7.56 6.48
C ARG A 26 17.78 -7.80 5.21
N PHE A 27 17.39 -6.73 4.53
CA PHE A 27 16.79 -6.81 3.21
C PHE A 27 17.89 -6.75 2.12
N PRO A 28 17.84 -7.56 1.07
CA PRO A 28 16.85 -8.63 0.83
C PRO A 28 17.10 -9.84 1.73
N ALA A 29 16.03 -10.54 2.06
CA ALA A 29 16.09 -11.74 2.90
C ALA A 29 16.97 -12.86 2.30
N ASN A 30 17.16 -12.85 0.98
CA ASN A 30 18.01 -13.80 0.27
C ASN A 30 19.19 -13.08 -0.41
N PRO A 31 20.43 -13.23 0.13
CA PRO A 31 21.61 -12.58 -0.44
C PRO A 31 22.03 -13.10 -1.82
N LYS A 32 21.41 -14.18 -2.33
CA LYS A 32 21.67 -14.73 -3.67
C LYS A 32 20.88 -14.04 -4.78
N ILE A 33 19.93 -13.17 -4.43
CA ILE A 33 19.14 -12.41 -5.41
C ILE A 33 20.08 -11.43 -6.12
N LYS A 34 20.12 -11.53 -7.44
CA LYS A 34 20.93 -10.63 -8.27
C LYS A 34 20.23 -9.29 -8.43
N ARG A 35 21.00 -8.23 -8.62
CA ARG A 35 20.47 -6.93 -9.03
C ARG A 35 19.79 -7.04 -10.38
N ILE A 36 18.63 -6.42 -10.49
CA ILE A 36 17.84 -6.37 -11.72
C ILE A 36 18.29 -5.15 -12.53
N TYR A 37 18.60 -5.38 -13.79
CA TYR A 37 18.95 -4.34 -14.76
C TYR A 37 18.10 -4.51 -16.00
N ASN A 38 17.63 -3.42 -16.53
CA ASN A 38 16.86 -3.44 -17.78
C ASN A 38 17.77 -3.74 -18.99
N ALA A 39 17.42 -4.77 -19.74
CA ALA A 39 18.12 -5.10 -20.97
C ALA A 39 17.87 -4.06 -22.08
N PRO A 40 18.81 -3.85 -23.03
CA PRO A 40 18.54 -3.11 -24.25
C PRO A 40 17.44 -3.79 -25.07
N ARG A 41 16.57 -3.00 -25.68
CA ARG A 41 15.48 -3.50 -26.54
C ARG A 41 15.96 -3.60 -27.99
N LEU A 42 15.60 -4.69 -28.67
CA LEU A 42 15.85 -4.88 -30.10
C LEU A 42 14.88 -4.05 -30.96
N ALA A 43 13.67 -3.82 -30.46
CA ALA A 43 12.68 -2.94 -31.05
C ALA A 43 11.89 -2.24 -29.94
N GLU A 44 11.45 -1.01 -30.20
CA GLU A 44 10.66 -0.20 -29.27
C GLU A 44 9.21 -0.08 -29.74
N GLN A 45 8.27 -0.41 -28.86
CA GLN A 45 6.86 -0.22 -29.13
C GLN A 45 6.51 1.29 -29.18
N ARG A 46 5.77 1.70 -30.19
CA ARG A 46 5.37 3.11 -30.40
C ARG A 46 3.89 3.33 -30.27
N HIS A 47 3.09 2.33 -30.67
CA HIS A 47 1.64 2.40 -30.60
C HIS A 47 1.07 1.01 -30.36
N MET A 48 -0.09 0.96 -29.73
CA MET A 48 -0.86 -0.26 -29.57
C MET A 48 -2.33 -0.01 -29.95
N TYR A 49 -2.87 -0.90 -30.76
CA TYR A 49 -4.31 -0.97 -31.02
C TYR A 49 -4.84 -2.32 -30.51
N LEU A 50 -5.75 -2.28 -29.54
CA LEU A 50 -6.48 -3.45 -29.03
C LEU A 50 -7.89 -3.46 -29.56
N ASN A 51 -8.32 -4.59 -30.15
CA ASN A 51 -9.70 -4.84 -30.56
C ASN A 51 -10.20 -6.11 -29.86
N ILE A 52 -10.92 -5.96 -28.75
CA ILE A 52 -11.25 -7.00 -27.79
C ILE A 52 -12.75 -7.14 -27.62
N ILE A 53 -13.23 -8.37 -27.64
CA ILE A 53 -14.60 -8.73 -27.29
C ILE A 53 -14.58 -9.41 -25.91
N ILE A 54 -15.40 -8.89 -25.00
CA ILE A 54 -15.52 -9.39 -23.62
C ILE A 54 -16.76 -10.28 -23.53
N ASN A 55 -16.54 -11.55 -23.23
CA ASN A 55 -17.61 -12.49 -22.88
C ASN A 55 -17.68 -12.64 -21.37
N PHE A 56 -18.54 -11.85 -20.75
CA PHE A 56 -18.68 -11.80 -19.31
C PHE A 56 -19.21 -13.10 -18.70
N GLU A 57 -20.14 -13.79 -19.38
CA GLU A 57 -20.76 -15.03 -18.88
C GLU A 57 -19.72 -16.14 -18.69
N ASN A 58 -18.74 -16.21 -19.59
CA ASN A 58 -17.70 -17.25 -19.62
C ASN A 58 -16.33 -16.75 -19.13
N ASN A 59 -16.23 -15.60 -18.48
CA ASN A 59 -14.98 -15.03 -18.02
C ASN A 59 -13.88 -15.08 -19.08
N SER A 60 -14.19 -14.68 -20.31
CA SER A 60 -13.23 -14.78 -21.40
C SER A 60 -13.18 -13.50 -22.23
N LEU A 61 -12.02 -13.26 -22.82
CA LEU A 61 -11.80 -12.20 -23.78
C LEU A 61 -11.06 -12.77 -24.99
N PHE A 62 -11.35 -12.22 -26.16
CA PHE A 62 -10.69 -12.61 -27.39
C PHE A 62 -10.67 -11.45 -28.40
N GLY A 63 -9.66 -11.44 -29.23
CA GLY A 63 -9.52 -10.40 -30.23
C GLY A 63 -8.15 -10.31 -30.86
N ASP A 64 -7.88 -9.14 -31.38
CA ASP A 64 -6.63 -8.81 -32.05
C ASP A 64 -5.87 -7.73 -31.28
N CYS A 65 -4.56 -7.92 -31.12
CA CYS A 65 -3.62 -6.93 -30.64
C CYS A 65 -2.69 -6.54 -31.78
N TYR A 66 -2.63 -5.25 -32.13
CA TYR A 66 -1.74 -4.69 -33.13
C TYR A 66 -0.68 -3.84 -32.45
N LEU A 67 0.58 -4.22 -32.55
CA LEU A 67 1.70 -3.56 -31.91
C LEU A 67 2.61 -2.94 -32.98
N VAL A 68 2.73 -1.63 -32.99
CA VAL A 68 3.61 -0.89 -33.89
C VAL A 68 4.97 -0.75 -33.23
N PHE A 69 6.02 -1.23 -33.90
CA PHE A 69 7.38 -1.19 -33.43
C PHE A 69 8.30 -0.42 -34.35
N GLU A 70 9.28 0.22 -33.76
CA GLU A 70 10.46 0.76 -34.41
C GLU A 70 11.66 -0.16 -34.15
N ASN A 71 12.29 -0.70 -35.18
CA ASN A 71 13.44 -1.59 -35.03
C ASN A 71 14.70 -0.81 -34.60
N LYS A 72 15.34 -1.23 -33.50
CA LYS A 72 16.59 -0.62 -33.01
C LYS A 72 17.84 -1.49 -33.29
N SER A 73 17.65 -2.66 -33.90
CA SER A 73 18.69 -3.63 -34.17
C SER A 73 19.10 -3.61 -35.65
N GLU A 74 20.37 -3.86 -35.92
CA GLU A 74 20.89 -4.01 -37.30
C GLU A 74 20.30 -5.26 -38.00
N ASN A 75 20.06 -6.34 -37.20
CA ASN A 75 19.60 -7.63 -37.71
C ASN A 75 18.52 -8.21 -36.81
N LEU A 76 17.28 -7.81 -37.06
CA LEU A 76 16.13 -8.32 -36.33
C LEU A 76 15.57 -9.58 -37.00
N SER A 77 15.99 -10.74 -36.54
CA SER A 77 15.53 -12.04 -37.05
C SER A 77 14.59 -12.76 -36.07
N ARG A 78 14.61 -12.41 -34.83
CA ARG A 78 13.77 -12.95 -33.77
C ARG A 78 13.36 -11.87 -32.78
N PHE A 79 12.14 -11.95 -32.29
CA PHE A 79 11.60 -10.97 -31.38
C PHE A 79 10.69 -11.66 -30.36
N ASN A 80 10.71 -11.26 -29.10
CA ASN A 80 9.88 -11.82 -28.07
C ASN A 80 9.00 -10.76 -27.39
N LEU A 81 7.83 -11.19 -26.96
CA LEU A 81 6.86 -10.41 -26.19
C LEU A 81 6.44 -11.20 -24.96
N GLU A 82 6.16 -10.50 -23.88
CA GLU A 82 5.49 -11.06 -22.73
C GLU A 82 4.01 -11.32 -23.08
N ALA A 83 3.54 -12.52 -22.75
CA ALA A 83 2.16 -12.95 -22.92
C ALA A 83 1.90 -14.10 -21.96
N TYR A 84 1.17 -13.87 -20.89
CA TYR A 84 1.00 -14.84 -19.83
C TYR A 84 -0.33 -15.57 -19.96
N GLU A 85 -0.26 -16.93 -19.97
CA GLU A 85 -1.44 -17.80 -19.94
C GLU A 85 -2.46 -17.54 -21.07
N MET A 86 -2.00 -17.04 -22.21
CA MET A 86 -2.84 -16.76 -23.38
C MET A 86 -2.80 -17.90 -24.40
N GLN A 87 -3.94 -18.19 -25.01
CA GLN A 87 -4.00 -19.00 -26.23
C GLN A 87 -3.72 -18.10 -27.43
N ILE A 88 -2.55 -18.23 -28.04
CA ILE A 88 -2.18 -17.51 -29.26
C ILE A 88 -2.64 -18.31 -30.48
N ASN A 89 -3.53 -17.72 -31.27
CA ASN A 89 -4.10 -18.37 -32.46
C ASN A 89 -3.26 -18.12 -33.72
N SER A 90 -2.74 -16.88 -33.87
CA SER A 90 -1.90 -16.52 -35.01
C SER A 90 -1.06 -15.27 -34.69
N VAL A 91 0.12 -15.22 -35.31
CA VAL A 91 0.97 -14.05 -35.35
C VAL A 91 1.24 -13.71 -36.82
N SER A 92 1.16 -12.44 -37.17
CA SER A 92 1.48 -11.97 -38.52
C SER A 92 2.12 -10.58 -38.48
N ILE A 93 2.90 -10.24 -39.51
CA ILE A 93 3.72 -9.05 -39.59
C ILE A 93 3.42 -8.24 -40.84
N CYS A 94 3.55 -6.94 -40.73
CA CYS A 94 3.50 -6.01 -41.85
C CYS A 94 4.63 -4.95 -41.70
N ASN A 95 5.49 -4.80 -42.68
CA ASN A 95 6.43 -3.69 -42.73
C ASN A 95 5.70 -2.45 -43.24
N ILE A 96 5.97 -1.30 -42.64
CA ILE A 96 5.24 -0.07 -42.87
C ILE A 96 6.15 1.15 -42.98
N ILE A 97 5.64 2.19 -43.57
CA ILE A 97 6.12 3.57 -43.39
C ILE A 97 5.21 4.19 -42.30
N PHE A 98 5.82 4.63 -41.22
CA PHE A 98 5.07 5.03 -40.01
C PHE A 98 4.12 6.21 -40.28
N GLU A 99 4.58 7.18 -41.11
CA GLU A 99 3.82 8.34 -41.51
C GLU A 99 2.54 7.99 -42.31
N ASP A 100 2.52 6.88 -43.02
CA ASP A 100 1.38 6.41 -43.80
C ASP A 100 0.22 5.94 -42.92
N LEU A 101 0.51 5.64 -41.64
CA LEU A 101 -0.53 5.22 -40.70
C LEU A 101 -1.43 6.36 -40.21
N PHE A 102 -0.97 7.62 -40.35
CA PHE A 102 -1.75 8.75 -39.83
C PHE A 102 -2.86 9.18 -40.82
N ASN A 103 -3.98 9.58 -40.26
CA ASN A 103 -5.04 10.22 -41.03
C ASN A 103 -4.65 11.70 -41.36
N LEU A 104 -5.06 12.22 -42.51
CA LEU A 104 -4.81 13.59 -42.89
C LEU A 104 -5.41 14.62 -41.90
N GLU A 105 -6.50 14.25 -41.24
CA GLU A 105 -7.22 15.10 -40.28
C GLU A 105 -6.68 14.99 -38.86
N ASN A 106 -6.19 13.80 -38.46
CA ASN A 106 -5.64 13.56 -37.14
C ASN A 106 -4.24 12.94 -37.25
N LYS A 107 -3.20 13.73 -37.03
CA LYS A 107 -1.79 13.28 -37.03
C LYS A 107 -1.25 12.93 -35.65
N LYS A 108 -2.10 12.86 -34.63
CA LYS A 108 -1.63 12.62 -33.27
C LYS A 108 -1.28 11.16 -33.00
N ILE A 109 -2.06 10.22 -33.55
CA ILE A 109 -1.85 8.77 -33.42
C ILE A 109 -2.13 8.05 -34.74
N PRO A 110 -1.61 6.81 -34.93
CA PRO A 110 -1.95 5.95 -36.05
C PRO A 110 -3.47 5.69 -36.16
N ASP A 111 -4.01 5.73 -37.37
CA ASP A 111 -5.42 5.43 -37.64
C ASP A 111 -5.66 3.93 -37.62
N TYR A 112 -6.47 3.45 -36.67
CA TYR A 112 -6.80 2.05 -36.48
C TYR A 112 -7.44 1.41 -37.73
N LYS A 113 -8.24 2.19 -38.55
CA LYS A 113 -8.83 1.68 -39.81
C LYS A 113 -7.76 1.37 -40.83
N LYS A 114 -6.74 2.23 -40.93
CA LYS A 114 -5.57 1.98 -41.79
C LYS A 114 -4.82 0.73 -41.31
N ILE A 115 -4.55 0.60 -40.00
CA ILE A 115 -3.91 -0.57 -39.41
C ILE A 115 -4.66 -1.84 -39.78
N GLU A 116 -6.00 -1.89 -39.62
CA GLU A 116 -6.81 -3.07 -39.96
C GLU A 116 -6.79 -3.39 -41.47
N SER A 117 -6.68 -2.40 -42.34
CA SER A 117 -6.72 -2.57 -43.80
C SER A 117 -5.43 -3.10 -44.41
N LEU A 118 -4.34 -3.14 -43.66
CA LEU A 118 -3.02 -3.61 -44.11
C LEU A 118 -3.00 -5.09 -44.43
N LYS A 119 -2.12 -5.49 -45.34
CA LYS A 119 -1.87 -6.91 -45.68
C LYS A 119 -0.79 -7.49 -44.76
N TYR A 120 -1.17 -8.36 -43.89
CA TYR A 120 -0.29 -9.06 -42.94
C TYR A 120 0.20 -10.37 -43.51
N GLN A 121 1.48 -10.69 -43.32
CA GLN A 121 2.08 -11.97 -43.65
C GLN A 121 2.21 -12.81 -42.39
N LYS A 122 1.84 -14.08 -42.42
CA LYS A 122 2.00 -15.00 -41.30
C LYS A 122 3.47 -15.11 -40.89
N CYS A 123 3.72 -15.16 -39.59
CA CYS A 123 5.01 -15.45 -39.00
C CYS A 123 4.99 -16.82 -38.37
N ASP A 124 6.13 -17.51 -38.40
CA ASP A 124 6.37 -18.63 -37.52
C ASP A 124 6.59 -18.12 -36.11
N PHE A 125 5.99 -18.77 -35.14
CA PHE A 125 6.11 -18.40 -33.73
C PHE A 125 6.04 -19.61 -32.82
N THR A 126 6.64 -19.48 -31.65
CA THR A 126 6.41 -20.38 -30.52
C THR A 126 5.84 -19.59 -29.36
N ALA A 127 4.90 -20.18 -28.64
CA ALA A 127 4.32 -19.57 -27.45
C ALA A 127 4.37 -20.58 -26.29
N ASP A 128 4.79 -20.11 -25.13
CA ASP A 128 4.69 -20.85 -23.88
C ASP A 128 3.76 -20.09 -22.91
N SER A 129 3.75 -20.49 -21.65
CA SER A 129 2.90 -19.84 -20.64
C SER A 129 3.30 -18.38 -20.31
N ASN A 130 4.44 -17.89 -20.80
CA ASN A 130 5.01 -16.61 -20.37
C ASN A 130 5.34 -15.66 -21.51
N LYS A 131 5.50 -16.17 -22.73
CA LYS A 131 5.98 -15.35 -23.86
C LYS A 131 5.59 -15.92 -25.22
N ILE A 132 5.68 -15.04 -26.20
CA ILE A 132 5.62 -15.35 -27.62
C ILE A 132 7.00 -15.04 -28.22
N ASP A 133 7.63 -16.04 -28.81
CA ASP A 133 8.84 -15.87 -29.63
C ASP A 133 8.42 -15.86 -31.10
N VAL A 134 8.67 -14.75 -31.81
CA VAL A 134 8.29 -14.54 -33.21
C VAL A 134 9.53 -14.62 -34.09
N GLU A 135 9.49 -15.43 -35.13
CA GLU A 135 10.55 -15.48 -36.15
C GLU A 135 10.25 -14.52 -37.30
N ILE A 136 11.20 -13.66 -37.61
CA ILE A 136 11.07 -12.62 -38.63
C ILE A 136 11.82 -13.10 -39.89
N SER A 137 11.06 -13.62 -40.84
CA SER A 137 11.58 -14.23 -42.07
C SER A 137 12.28 -13.24 -43.02
N LYS A 138 11.99 -11.93 -42.91
CA LYS A 138 12.66 -10.88 -43.70
C LYS A 138 13.34 -9.93 -42.75
N ASN A 139 14.64 -9.66 -43.00
CA ASN A 139 15.40 -8.71 -42.22
C ASN A 139 14.76 -7.29 -42.31
N ILE A 140 14.33 -6.78 -41.20
CA ILE A 140 13.79 -5.41 -41.04
C ILE A 140 14.99 -4.50 -40.79
N LYS A 141 15.17 -3.47 -41.63
CA LYS A 141 16.26 -2.51 -41.48
C LYS A 141 16.15 -1.79 -40.13
N LYS A 142 17.29 -1.38 -39.60
CA LYS A 142 17.33 -0.50 -38.43
C LYS A 142 16.54 0.78 -38.70
N ASP A 143 15.84 1.27 -37.68
CA ASP A 143 14.97 2.45 -37.71
C ASP A 143 13.74 2.33 -38.63
N ALA A 144 13.51 1.15 -39.23
CA ALA A 144 12.28 0.86 -39.95
C ALA A 144 11.16 0.41 -39.00
N TYR A 145 9.92 0.68 -39.40
CA TYR A 145 8.74 0.33 -38.61
C TYR A 145 8.06 -0.93 -39.14
N PHE A 146 7.47 -1.68 -38.21
CA PHE A 146 6.66 -2.86 -38.52
C PHE A 146 5.51 -2.99 -37.52
N ILE A 147 4.45 -3.69 -37.93
CA ILE A 147 3.33 -4.03 -37.05
C ILE A 147 3.30 -5.55 -36.86
N LEU A 148 3.18 -5.98 -35.62
CA LEU A 148 2.76 -7.34 -35.28
C LEU A 148 1.26 -7.35 -35.03
N LYS A 149 0.52 -8.19 -35.72
CA LYS A 149 -0.87 -8.54 -35.43
C LYS A 149 -0.90 -9.88 -34.75
N ILE A 150 -1.45 -9.93 -33.55
CA ILE A 150 -1.54 -11.13 -32.70
C ILE A 150 -3.03 -11.39 -32.44
N ASN A 151 -3.55 -12.52 -32.88
CA ASN A 151 -4.90 -12.99 -32.54
C ASN A 151 -4.80 -13.95 -31.37
N TYR A 152 -5.57 -13.69 -30.32
CA TYR A 152 -5.48 -14.47 -29.09
C TYR A 152 -6.82 -14.58 -28.36
N LYS A 153 -6.85 -15.50 -27.38
CA LYS A 153 -7.96 -15.74 -26.48
C LYS A 153 -7.45 -15.98 -25.07
N ILE A 154 -8.17 -15.47 -24.07
CA ILE A 154 -7.94 -15.74 -22.66
C ILE A 154 -9.25 -16.27 -22.06
N HIS A 155 -9.15 -17.27 -21.20
CA HIS A 155 -10.26 -17.84 -20.45
C HIS A 155 -9.90 -17.88 -18.97
N GLU A 156 -10.76 -17.31 -18.13
CA GLU A 156 -10.57 -17.17 -16.69
C GLU A 156 -9.17 -16.63 -16.32
N PRO A 157 -8.84 -15.37 -16.70
CA PRO A 157 -7.52 -14.79 -16.43
C PRO A 157 -7.22 -14.78 -14.93
N ASN A 158 -5.99 -15.17 -14.56
CA ASN A 158 -5.53 -15.19 -13.17
C ASN A 158 -5.09 -13.82 -12.67
N ALA A 159 -4.79 -12.87 -13.57
CA ALA A 159 -4.37 -11.52 -13.28
C ALA A 159 -4.65 -10.59 -14.48
N GLY A 160 -4.38 -9.30 -14.34
CA GLY A 160 -4.46 -8.30 -15.40
C GLY A 160 -5.86 -7.87 -15.77
N PHE A 161 -6.82 -8.79 -15.94
CA PHE A 161 -8.22 -8.53 -16.27
C PHE A 161 -9.15 -9.33 -15.35
N TYR A 162 -10.05 -8.65 -14.65
CA TYR A 162 -10.86 -9.23 -13.59
C TYR A 162 -12.35 -9.18 -13.91
N PHE A 163 -13.04 -10.31 -13.71
CA PHE A 163 -14.48 -10.47 -13.87
C PHE A 163 -15.14 -10.53 -12.48
N VAL A 164 -15.92 -9.53 -12.13
CA VAL A 164 -16.63 -9.46 -10.85
C VAL A 164 -18.11 -9.75 -11.07
N HIS A 165 -18.58 -10.88 -10.60
CA HIS A 165 -19.98 -11.29 -10.70
C HIS A 165 -20.75 -10.97 -9.44
N ALA A 166 -21.86 -10.27 -9.58
CA ALA A 166 -22.76 -9.95 -8.48
C ALA A 166 -23.21 -11.21 -7.72
N ASN A 167 -23.08 -11.18 -6.39
CA ASN A 167 -23.59 -12.21 -5.47
C ASN A 167 -23.12 -13.66 -5.73
N LYS A 168 -22.06 -13.88 -6.50
CA LYS A 168 -21.53 -15.24 -6.73
C LYS A 168 -20.40 -15.60 -5.77
N LYS A 169 -19.19 -15.11 -5.99
CA LYS A 169 -18.03 -15.35 -5.12
C LYS A 169 -17.44 -14.03 -4.60
N SER A 170 -18.20 -12.97 -4.71
CA SER A 170 -17.88 -11.62 -4.37
C SER A 170 -18.99 -11.03 -3.49
N HIS A 171 -18.66 -10.09 -2.62
CA HIS A 171 -19.64 -9.27 -1.93
C HIS A 171 -20.23 -8.17 -2.82
N ALA A 172 -19.76 -8.06 -4.07
CA ALA A 172 -20.28 -7.12 -5.03
C ALA A 172 -21.78 -7.37 -5.32
N VAL A 173 -22.55 -6.30 -5.40
CA VAL A 173 -23.99 -6.33 -5.72
C VAL A 173 -24.26 -5.95 -7.18
N TYR A 174 -23.20 -5.80 -8.00
CA TYR A 174 -23.27 -5.44 -9.41
C TYR A 174 -22.18 -6.16 -10.21
N ASP A 175 -22.47 -6.40 -11.47
CA ASP A 175 -21.52 -7.01 -12.41
C ASP A 175 -20.59 -5.95 -12.97
N CYS A 176 -19.29 -6.22 -13.00
CA CYS A 176 -18.31 -5.37 -13.65
C CYS A 176 -17.06 -6.14 -14.09
N VAL A 177 -16.27 -5.49 -14.93
CA VAL A 177 -14.90 -5.89 -15.25
C VAL A 177 -13.97 -4.70 -15.01
N TRP A 178 -12.73 -4.98 -14.61
CA TRP A 178 -11.68 -3.99 -14.47
C TRP A 178 -10.31 -4.60 -14.69
N THR A 179 -9.33 -3.75 -14.99
CA THR A 179 -7.95 -4.16 -15.29
C THR A 179 -6.98 -3.67 -14.23
N GLN A 180 -5.84 -4.36 -14.12
CA GLN A 180 -4.69 -3.98 -13.30
C GLN A 180 -3.41 -4.41 -14.02
N GLY A 181 -2.52 -3.45 -14.33
CA GLY A 181 -1.28 -3.73 -15.05
C GLY A 181 0.00 -3.67 -14.21
N GLN A 182 0.00 -2.88 -13.12
CA GLN A 182 1.14 -2.75 -12.21
C GLN A 182 1.21 -4.00 -11.30
N ASP A 183 2.39 -4.59 -11.00
CA ASP A 183 3.70 -4.14 -11.52
C ASP A 183 4.04 -4.79 -12.88
N SER A 184 3.56 -6.01 -13.15
CA SER A 184 3.89 -6.83 -14.33
C SER A 184 2.70 -7.66 -14.79
N ASP A 185 1.49 -7.15 -14.62
CA ASP A 185 0.23 -7.88 -14.87
C ASP A 185 -0.40 -7.57 -16.24
N SER A 186 0.11 -6.56 -16.99
CA SER A 186 -0.37 -6.27 -18.34
C SER A 186 -0.29 -7.47 -19.27
N PRO A 187 0.78 -8.30 -19.28
CA PRO A 187 0.88 -9.48 -20.13
C PRO A 187 -0.17 -10.57 -19.88
N TYR A 188 -0.96 -10.49 -18.81
CA TYR A 188 -2.06 -11.41 -18.55
C TYR A 188 -3.32 -11.11 -19.37
N TRP A 189 -3.42 -9.92 -20.01
CA TRP A 189 -4.62 -9.59 -20.76
C TRP A 189 -4.38 -9.04 -22.17
N PHE A 190 -3.14 -8.59 -22.49
CA PHE A 190 -2.69 -8.34 -23.84
C PHE A 190 -1.20 -8.63 -24.01
N PRO A 191 -0.72 -9.13 -25.17
CA PRO A 191 0.70 -9.28 -25.44
C PRO A 191 1.38 -7.92 -25.51
N CYS A 192 2.51 -7.72 -24.82
CA CYS A 192 3.23 -6.45 -24.83
C CYS A 192 4.72 -6.62 -24.53
N GLN A 193 5.45 -5.51 -24.61
CA GLN A 193 6.68 -5.30 -23.87
C GLN A 193 6.29 -4.64 -22.54
N ASP A 194 6.33 -5.38 -21.43
CA ASP A 194 5.92 -4.87 -20.12
C ASP A 194 7.09 -4.19 -19.41
N ASP A 195 7.34 -2.96 -19.79
CA ASP A 195 8.47 -2.17 -19.31
C ASP A 195 8.04 -0.73 -18.98
N PRO A 196 8.19 -0.26 -17.74
CA PRO A 196 7.74 1.09 -17.35
C PRO A 196 8.43 2.22 -18.14
N ARG A 197 9.60 1.96 -18.74
CA ARG A 197 10.32 2.95 -19.57
C ARG A 197 9.64 3.25 -20.89
N LEU A 198 8.79 2.34 -21.37
CA LEU A 198 8.09 2.54 -22.62
C LEU A 198 7.06 3.64 -22.50
N LYS A 199 6.99 4.46 -23.54
CA LYS A 199 5.98 5.48 -23.72
C LYS A 199 5.31 5.30 -25.07
N ILE A 200 4.07 4.82 -25.07
CA ILE A 200 3.28 4.47 -26.25
C ILE A 200 1.98 5.26 -26.30
N THR A 201 1.47 5.48 -27.51
CA THR A 201 0.08 5.89 -27.72
C THR A 201 -0.82 4.66 -27.83
N THR A 202 -2.10 4.78 -27.53
CA THR A 202 -3.01 3.63 -27.59
C THR A 202 -4.33 3.97 -28.27
N THR A 203 -4.86 2.98 -29.00
CA THR A 203 -6.27 2.91 -29.42
C THR A 203 -6.88 1.66 -28.82
N LEU A 204 -7.98 1.81 -28.10
CA LEU A 204 -8.62 0.73 -27.35
C LEU A 204 -10.04 0.55 -27.86
N GLN A 205 -10.34 -0.58 -28.47
CA GLN A 205 -11.69 -0.96 -28.90
C GLN A 205 -12.18 -2.13 -28.07
N PHE A 206 -13.30 -1.94 -27.38
CA PHE A 206 -13.93 -2.97 -26.57
C PHE A 206 -15.38 -3.17 -26.95
N ALA A 207 -15.79 -4.43 -27.11
CA ALA A 207 -17.18 -4.83 -27.17
C ALA A 207 -17.58 -5.54 -25.87
N PHE A 208 -18.61 -5.01 -25.21
CA PHE A 208 -19.10 -5.45 -23.90
C PHE A 208 -20.64 -5.35 -23.81
N PRO A 209 -21.32 -5.86 -22.77
CA PRO A 209 -22.78 -5.83 -22.64
C PRO A 209 -23.36 -4.43 -22.84
N SER A 210 -24.39 -4.32 -23.68
CA SER A 210 -24.90 -3.01 -24.15
C SER A 210 -25.45 -2.08 -23.06
N GLN A 211 -25.93 -2.65 -21.95
CA GLN A 211 -26.48 -1.91 -20.81
C GLN A 211 -25.43 -1.33 -19.87
N TRP A 212 -24.16 -1.70 -20.04
CA TRP A 212 -23.07 -1.26 -19.17
C TRP A 212 -22.54 0.11 -19.56
N ASN A 213 -22.03 0.84 -18.61
CA ASN A 213 -21.18 2.00 -18.81
C ASN A 213 -19.70 1.61 -18.67
N ALA A 214 -18.82 2.38 -19.32
CA ALA A 214 -17.39 2.08 -19.35
C ALA A 214 -16.54 3.35 -19.34
N LEU A 215 -15.29 3.19 -18.86
CA LEU A 215 -14.18 4.13 -18.96
C LEU A 215 -12.92 3.39 -19.43
N ALA A 216 -12.08 4.09 -20.20
CA ALA A 216 -10.76 3.62 -20.63
C ALA A 216 -9.79 4.81 -20.74
N ASN A 217 -8.49 4.54 -20.98
CA ASN A 217 -7.52 5.61 -21.25
C ASN A 217 -7.92 6.46 -22.45
N GLY A 218 -7.64 7.76 -22.39
CA GLY A 218 -7.89 8.70 -23.48
C GLY A 218 -9.36 9.12 -23.62
N ILE A 219 -9.72 9.65 -24.76
CA ILE A 219 -11.06 10.14 -25.08
C ILE A 219 -11.87 9.10 -25.89
N LYS A 220 -13.16 9.05 -25.67
CA LYS A 220 -14.07 8.19 -26.42
C LYS A 220 -14.38 8.83 -27.77
N ILE A 221 -13.96 8.20 -28.87
CA ILE A 221 -14.17 8.70 -30.23
C ILE A 221 -15.34 8.04 -30.95
N LEU A 222 -15.77 6.85 -30.50
CA LEU A 222 -16.89 6.12 -31.11
C LEU A 222 -17.64 5.31 -30.06
N GLU A 223 -18.97 5.30 -30.20
CA GLU A 223 -19.85 4.36 -29.51
C GLU A 223 -20.89 3.82 -30.49
N LYS A 224 -21.04 2.50 -30.52
CA LYS A 224 -22.02 1.81 -31.37
C LYS A 224 -22.67 0.68 -30.60
N ILE A 225 -24.00 0.64 -30.61
CA ILE A 225 -24.76 -0.44 -30.00
C ILE A 225 -25.26 -1.36 -31.10
N GLN A 226 -25.00 -2.66 -30.95
CA GLN A 226 -25.47 -3.72 -31.84
C GLN A 226 -26.01 -4.87 -31.01
N GLU A 227 -27.31 -5.06 -31.02
CA GLU A 227 -27.99 -6.12 -30.24
C GLU A 227 -27.62 -6.10 -28.75
N LYS A 228 -26.90 -7.13 -28.29
CA LYS A 228 -26.52 -7.33 -26.90
C LYS A 228 -25.20 -6.65 -26.53
N TYR A 229 -24.47 -6.11 -27.51
CA TYR A 229 -23.16 -5.54 -27.32
C TYR A 229 -23.12 -4.05 -27.63
N LYS A 230 -22.33 -3.34 -26.85
CA LYS A 230 -21.89 -1.97 -27.08
C LYS A 230 -20.40 -2.00 -27.42
N THR A 231 -20.04 -1.41 -28.56
CA THR A 231 -18.63 -1.22 -28.93
C THR A 231 -18.26 0.22 -28.71
N GLN A 232 -17.17 0.44 -27.98
CA GLN A 232 -16.56 1.75 -27.79
C GLN A 232 -15.12 1.75 -28.30
N ILE A 233 -14.68 2.88 -28.86
CA ILE A 233 -13.28 3.12 -29.25
C ILE A 233 -12.79 4.35 -28.48
N TRP A 234 -11.65 4.19 -27.85
CA TRP A 234 -10.97 5.21 -27.07
C TRP A 234 -9.58 5.46 -27.63
N GLU A 235 -9.16 6.72 -27.71
CA GLU A 235 -7.85 7.11 -28.22
C GLU A 235 -7.07 7.91 -27.17
N MET A 236 -5.88 7.44 -26.85
CA MET A 236 -4.92 8.10 -25.96
C MET A 236 -3.84 8.76 -26.81
N TYR A 237 -3.92 10.07 -26.98
CA TYR A 237 -3.02 10.82 -27.86
C TYR A 237 -1.65 11.07 -27.24
N SER A 238 -1.59 11.21 -25.93
CA SER A 238 -0.35 11.37 -25.17
C SER A 238 0.27 10.02 -24.86
N GLN A 239 1.59 9.92 -24.90
CA GLN A 239 2.31 8.69 -24.65
C GLN A 239 2.29 8.34 -23.17
N HIS A 240 2.02 7.06 -22.85
CA HIS A 240 2.02 6.51 -21.51
C HIS A 240 2.61 5.10 -21.46
N SER A 241 2.92 4.61 -20.26
CA SER A 241 3.52 3.28 -20.08
C SER A 241 2.51 2.16 -20.23
N PRO A 242 2.87 0.97 -20.75
CA PRO A 242 1.96 -0.16 -20.96
C PRO A 242 1.24 -0.63 -19.69
N TYR A 243 1.89 -0.60 -18.51
CA TYR A 243 1.27 -1.00 -17.26
C TYR A 243 0.11 -0.08 -16.83
N LEU A 244 -0.01 1.12 -17.42
CA LEU A 244 -1.07 2.10 -17.16
C LEU A 244 -2.28 1.95 -18.08
N VAL A 245 -2.22 1.02 -19.04
CA VAL A 245 -3.36 0.73 -19.92
C VAL A 245 -4.50 0.12 -19.12
N ALA A 246 -5.71 0.70 -19.24
CA ALA A 246 -6.83 0.32 -18.40
C ALA A 246 -8.18 0.36 -19.10
N PHE A 247 -9.06 -0.52 -18.63
CA PHE A 247 -10.47 -0.57 -19.02
C PHE A 247 -11.32 -0.97 -17.81
N VAL A 248 -12.42 -0.25 -17.64
CA VAL A 248 -13.46 -0.58 -16.66
C VAL A 248 -14.80 -0.54 -17.34
N ALA A 249 -15.64 -1.55 -17.12
CA ALA A 249 -17.04 -1.54 -17.56
C ALA A 249 -17.93 -2.29 -16.57
N GLY A 250 -19.18 -1.84 -16.42
CA GLY A 250 -20.08 -2.51 -15.51
C GLY A 250 -21.48 -1.94 -15.50
N ASN A 251 -22.37 -2.64 -14.79
CA ASN A 251 -23.71 -2.15 -14.46
C ASN A 251 -23.59 -1.09 -13.34
N MET A 252 -23.14 0.11 -13.74
CA MET A 252 -22.71 1.19 -12.86
C MET A 252 -23.26 2.53 -13.35
N ALA A 253 -23.41 3.49 -12.43
CA ALA A 253 -23.78 4.86 -12.77
C ALA A 253 -22.59 5.61 -13.38
N PHE A 254 -22.86 6.41 -14.42
CA PHE A 254 -21.90 7.29 -15.06
C PHE A 254 -22.29 8.75 -14.83
N ALA A 255 -21.31 9.60 -14.60
CA ALA A 255 -21.46 11.05 -14.54
C ALA A 255 -20.23 11.72 -15.15
N SER A 256 -20.40 12.93 -15.70
CA SER A 256 -19.30 13.74 -16.19
C SER A 256 -19.52 15.22 -15.89
N ASP A 257 -18.41 15.96 -15.88
CA ASP A 257 -18.34 17.41 -15.73
C ASP A 257 -17.12 17.92 -16.51
N GLU A 258 -16.83 19.19 -16.46
CA GLU A 258 -15.73 19.82 -17.20
C GLU A 258 -14.85 20.67 -16.27
N TRP A 259 -13.53 20.59 -16.48
CA TRP A 259 -12.53 21.46 -15.87
C TRP A 259 -11.51 21.92 -16.92
N ARG A 260 -11.37 23.23 -17.11
CA ARG A 260 -10.44 23.84 -18.11
C ARG A 260 -10.54 23.17 -19.50
N ASN A 261 -11.76 22.98 -20.02
CA ASN A 261 -12.04 22.31 -21.31
C ASN A 261 -11.60 20.83 -21.37
N LYS A 262 -11.43 20.17 -20.25
CA LYS A 262 -11.11 18.75 -20.15
C LYS A 262 -12.29 18.03 -19.47
N GLU A 263 -12.70 16.89 -20.03
CA GLU A 263 -13.74 16.06 -19.41
C GLU A 263 -13.24 15.48 -18.08
N ILE A 264 -14.06 15.61 -17.06
CA ILE A 264 -13.92 14.84 -15.81
C ILE A 264 -15.05 13.83 -15.79
N SER A 265 -14.74 12.55 -15.73
CA SER A 265 -15.73 11.47 -15.76
C SER A 265 -15.64 10.56 -14.53
N LEU A 266 -16.78 10.03 -14.15
CA LEU A 266 -16.96 9.23 -12.94
C LEU A 266 -17.82 8.01 -13.26
N LEU A 267 -17.31 6.82 -12.88
CA LEU A 267 -18.02 5.55 -12.92
C LEU A 267 -18.08 4.98 -11.51
N LEU A 268 -19.28 4.76 -10.97
CA LEU A 268 -19.45 4.30 -9.59
C LEU A 268 -20.70 3.40 -9.46
N PRO A 269 -20.76 2.54 -8.40
CA PRO A 269 -21.93 1.73 -8.16
C PRO A 269 -23.20 2.59 -7.96
N PHE A 270 -24.35 2.17 -8.51
CA PHE A 270 -25.62 2.91 -8.39
C PHE A 270 -26.01 3.27 -6.95
N LYS A 271 -25.65 2.42 -5.99
CA LYS A 271 -25.92 2.69 -4.56
C LYS A 271 -25.27 3.99 -4.03
N TYR A 272 -24.25 4.51 -4.75
CA TYR A 272 -23.51 5.72 -4.41
C TYR A 272 -23.71 6.86 -5.41
N GLU A 273 -24.68 6.74 -6.31
CA GLU A 273 -24.96 7.76 -7.35
C GLU A 273 -25.21 9.16 -6.77
N ASN A 274 -25.77 9.23 -5.57
CA ASN A 274 -26.00 10.49 -4.85
C ASN A 274 -24.70 11.24 -4.48
N MET A 275 -23.55 10.61 -4.50
CA MET A 275 -22.25 11.22 -4.20
C MET A 275 -21.59 11.85 -5.43
N LYS A 276 -22.11 11.64 -6.64
CA LYS A 276 -21.45 12.05 -7.90
C LYS A 276 -21.08 13.53 -7.95
N SER A 277 -21.97 14.43 -7.54
CA SER A 277 -21.72 15.87 -7.57
C SER A 277 -20.64 16.32 -6.60
N GLU A 278 -20.59 15.71 -5.41
CA GLU A 278 -19.55 15.96 -4.41
C GLU A 278 -18.18 15.51 -4.92
N ILE A 279 -18.09 14.29 -5.45
CA ILE A 279 -16.82 13.73 -5.97
C ILE A 279 -16.30 14.55 -7.16
N LEU A 280 -17.16 14.92 -8.10
CA LEU A 280 -16.77 15.73 -9.26
C LEU A 280 -16.28 17.13 -8.85
N LEU A 281 -16.92 17.76 -7.86
CA LEU A 281 -16.48 19.06 -7.34
C LEU A 281 -15.10 18.96 -6.68
N GLU A 282 -14.90 18.01 -5.78
CA GLU A 282 -13.60 17.76 -5.13
C GLU A 282 -12.50 17.48 -6.17
N THR A 283 -12.83 16.72 -7.22
CA THR A 283 -11.88 16.42 -8.31
C THR A 283 -11.40 17.69 -9.02
N LYS A 284 -12.30 18.64 -9.28
CA LYS A 284 -11.94 19.94 -9.89
C LYS A 284 -11.02 20.73 -8.98
N GLU A 285 -11.35 20.79 -7.69
CA GLU A 285 -10.55 21.51 -6.70
C GLU A 285 -9.13 20.94 -6.57
N MET A 286 -9.00 19.61 -6.60
CA MET A 286 -7.70 18.92 -6.56
C MET A 286 -6.86 19.17 -7.81
N LEU A 287 -7.47 19.07 -9.02
CA LEU A 287 -6.80 19.36 -10.30
C LEU A 287 -6.32 20.80 -10.36
N GLU A 288 -7.15 21.76 -9.90
CA GLU A 288 -6.80 23.17 -9.82
C GLU A 288 -5.65 23.42 -8.85
N PHE A 289 -5.76 22.86 -7.64
CA PHE A 289 -4.73 22.97 -6.61
C PHE A 289 -3.38 22.44 -7.11
N TYR A 290 -3.34 21.21 -7.63
CA TYR A 290 -2.08 20.54 -7.93
C TYR A 290 -1.40 21.10 -9.17
N SER A 291 -2.18 21.49 -10.19
CA SER A 291 -1.68 22.20 -11.37
C SER A 291 -1.02 23.53 -10.99
N ASN A 292 -1.67 24.28 -10.07
CA ASN A 292 -1.14 25.58 -9.61
C ASN A 292 0.05 25.40 -8.65
N TYR A 293 0.01 24.37 -7.79
CA TYR A 293 1.08 24.11 -6.82
C TYR A 293 2.43 23.90 -7.52
N TRP A 294 2.45 23.06 -8.57
CA TRP A 294 3.65 22.78 -9.36
C TRP A 294 3.88 23.75 -10.51
N ASN A 295 2.97 24.68 -10.75
CA ASN A 295 2.96 25.54 -11.92
C ASN A 295 3.08 24.73 -13.24
N TYR A 296 2.50 23.56 -13.29
CA TYR A 296 2.49 22.63 -14.42
C TYR A 296 1.09 22.09 -14.66
N GLU A 297 0.50 22.46 -15.80
CA GLU A 297 -0.87 22.09 -16.13
C GLU A 297 -1.03 20.58 -16.29
N PHE A 298 -2.22 20.04 -15.90
CA PHE A 298 -2.58 18.65 -16.15
C PHE A 298 -2.42 18.29 -17.62
N ALA A 299 -1.53 17.32 -17.93
CA ALA A 299 -1.05 17.09 -19.30
C ALA A 299 -2.02 16.27 -20.19
N TRP A 300 -3.05 15.68 -19.62
CA TRP A 300 -3.90 14.70 -20.28
C TRP A 300 -5.19 15.33 -20.78
N ASP A 301 -5.83 14.69 -21.79
CA ASP A 301 -7.03 15.23 -22.44
C ASP A 301 -8.30 15.09 -21.60
N LYS A 302 -8.33 14.15 -20.66
CA LYS A 302 -9.42 13.93 -19.69
C LYS A 302 -8.88 13.37 -18.37
N TYR A 303 -9.70 13.46 -17.29
CA TYR A 303 -9.49 12.74 -16.03
C TYR A 303 -10.75 11.95 -15.67
N GLY A 304 -10.64 10.63 -15.61
CA GLY A 304 -11.71 9.74 -15.18
C GLY A 304 -11.41 9.08 -13.85
N GLN A 305 -12.45 8.71 -13.12
CA GLN A 305 -12.38 7.89 -11.91
C GLN A 305 -13.38 6.76 -11.99
N ALA A 306 -12.95 5.54 -11.69
CA ALA A 306 -13.83 4.39 -11.54
C ALA A 306 -13.70 3.82 -10.13
N PHE A 307 -14.82 3.62 -9.44
CA PHE A 307 -14.86 2.97 -8.14
C PHE A 307 -15.45 1.58 -8.30
N VAL A 308 -14.64 0.54 -8.04
CA VAL A 308 -14.99 -0.85 -8.34
C VAL A 308 -14.92 -1.76 -7.12
N ALA A 309 -15.76 -2.79 -7.13
CA ALA A 309 -15.76 -3.81 -6.09
C ALA A 309 -14.55 -4.76 -6.24
N ASP A 310 -14.13 -5.32 -5.11
CA ASP A 310 -13.03 -6.30 -5.02
C ASP A 310 -11.71 -5.79 -5.59
N PHE A 311 -11.53 -4.48 -5.70
CA PHE A 311 -10.26 -3.94 -6.17
C PHE A 311 -9.12 -4.32 -5.22
N LEU A 312 -7.98 -4.64 -5.80
CA LEU A 312 -6.87 -5.26 -5.09
C LEU A 312 -6.16 -4.33 -4.12
N TYR A 313 -6.12 -3.05 -4.50
CA TYR A 313 -5.43 -1.96 -3.81
C TYR A 313 -6.42 -0.92 -3.28
N GLY A 314 -5.90 0.20 -2.81
CA GLY A 314 -6.68 1.40 -2.56
C GLY A 314 -7.12 2.03 -3.88
N GLY A 315 -6.15 2.32 -4.73
CA GLY A 315 -6.31 2.88 -6.05
C GLY A 315 -5.23 2.41 -7.00
N MET A 316 -5.30 2.91 -8.24
CA MET A 316 -4.32 2.73 -9.30
C MET A 316 -4.37 3.92 -10.23
N GLU A 317 -3.23 4.43 -10.56
CA GLU A 317 -2.98 5.65 -11.33
C GLU A 317 -3.16 5.50 -12.84
N ASN A 318 -3.86 4.51 -13.36
CA ASN A 318 -3.99 4.33 -14.81
C ASN A 318 -4.21 5.66 -15.55
N THR A 319 -3.39 5.95 -16.54
CA THR A 319 -3.33 7.27 -17.16
C THR A 319 -4.67 7.72 -17.71
N SER A 320 -5.12 8.91 -17.31
CA SER A 320 -6.41 9.53 -17.62
C SER A 320 -7.65 8.83 -17.07
N ILE A 321 -7.48 7.74 -16.30
CA ILE A 321 -8.54 7.03 -15.60
C ILE A 321 -7.95 6.34 -14.37
N THR A 322 -8.25 6.83 -13.17
CA THR A 322 -7.88 6.13 -11.95
C THR A 322 -8.92 5.06 -11.61
N ILE A 323 -8.45 3.88 -11.17
CA ILE A 323 -9.32 2.82 -10.69
C ILE A 323 -9.18 2.73 -9.18
N ASN A 324 -10.27 2.91 -8.45
CA ASN A 324 -10.28 2.97 -7.00
C ASN A 324 -11.18 1.88 -6.41
N THR A 325 -10.91 1.46 -5.18
CA THR A 325 -11.83 0.59 -4.45
C THR A 325 -13.12 1.33 -4.09
N ASP A 326 -14.28 0.69 -4.29
CA ASP A 326 -15.57 1.26 -3.85
C ASP A 326 -15.73 1.26 -2.30
N GLU A 327 -14.82 0.63 -1.57
CA GLU A 327 -14.81 0.62 -0.10
C GLU A 327 -14.58 2.00 0.54
N VAL A 328 -14.05 2.96 -0.22
CA VAL A 328 -13.87 4.35 0.25
C VAL A 328 -15.12 5.21 0.08
N LEU A 329 -16.10 4.71 -0.67
CA LEU A 329 -17.41 5.36 -0.79
C LEU A 329 -18.28 4.96 0.40
N GLY A 330 -18.85 5.93 1.10
CA GLY A 330 -19.62 5.63 2.29
C GLY A 330 -20.54 6.76 2.75
N PRO A 331 -21.50 6.45 3.66
CA PRO A 331 -22.39 7.46 4.21
C PRO A 331 -21.63 8.49 5.05
N LYS A 332 -22.22 9.68 5.27
CA LYS A 332 -21.63 10.75 6.10
C LYS A 332 -21.22 10.28 7.51
N LEU A 333 -21.91 9.29 8.09
CA LEU A 333 -21.53 8.67 9.37
C LEU A 333 -20.27 7.79 9.29
N PHE A 334 -19.77 7.56 8.09
CA PHE A 334 -18.48 6.91 7.87
C PHE A 334 -17.39 8.00 7.76
N ALA A 335 -17.13 8.69 8.87
CA ALA A 335 -16.27 9.88 8.91
C ALA A 335 -14.85 9.64 8.39
N THR A 336 -14.29 8.44 8.63
CA THR A 336 -12.99 8.06 8.05
C THR A 336 -13.09 7.74 6.57
N GLY A 337 -14.31 7.55 6.03
CA GLY A 337 -14.52 7.21 4.62
C GLY A 337 -14.28 8.38 3.67
N ASN A 338 -14.85 9.54 3.98
CA ASN A 338 -14.67 10.71 3.11
C ASN A 338 -13.22 11.20 3.11
N GLU A 339 -12.58 11.28 4.27
CA GLU A 339 -11.15 11.62 4.35
C GLU A 339 -10.30 10.60 3.59
N ARG A 340 -10.55 9.30 3.77
CA ARG A 340 -9.82 8.24 3.03
C ARG A 340 -10.02 8.34 1.53
N ARG A 341 -11.24 8.63 1.06
CA ARG A 341 -11.53 8.85 -0.36
C ARG A 341 -10.73 10.04 -0.88
N THR A 342 -10.79 11.16 -0.19
CA THR A 342 -10.17 12.41 -0.61
C THR A 342 -8.66 12.26 -0.75
N TYR A 343 -7.98 11.66 0.24
CA TYR A 343 -6.53 11.43 0.17
C TYR A 343 -6.16 10.39 -0.86
N LEU A 344 -6.94 9.30 -1.00
CA LEU A 344 -6.73 8.31 -2.04
C LEU A 344 -6.84 8.94 -3.43
N VAL A 345 -7.91 9.68 -3.69
CA VAL A 345 -8.12 10.35 -5.00
C VAL A 345 -7.00 11.35 -5.28
N MET A 346 -6.52 12.08 -4.26
CA MET A 346 -5.40 13.01 -4.42
C MET A 346 -4.10 12.28 -4.75
N HIS A 347 -3.85 11.15 -4.10
CA HIS A 347 -2.70 10.29 -4.37
C HIS A 347 -2.70 9.80 -5.82
N GLU A 348 -3.79 9.14 -6.25
CA GLU A 348 -3.91 8.60 -7.61
C GLU A 348 -3.92 9.72 -8.68
N MET A 349 -4.48 10.88 -8.36
CA MET A 349 -4.42 12.04 -9.25
C MET A 349 -2.99 12.58 -9.41
N ALA A 350 -2.23 12.66 -8.33
CA ALA A 350 -0.87 13.18 -8.33
C ALA A 350 0.07 12.35 -9.22
N HIS A 351 -0.17 11.07 -9.34
CA HIS A 351 0.56 10.20 -10.24
C HIS A 351 0.51 10.65 -11.70
N HIS A 352 -0.52 11.38 -12.13
CA HIS A 352 -0.58 11.92 -13.50
C HIS A 352 0.57 12.90 -13.80
N TRP A 353 1.24 13.45 -12.78
CA TRP A 353 2.50 14.18 -12.90
C TRP A 353 3.70 13.27 -12.58
N PHE A 354 3.61 12.43 -11.54
CA PHE A 354 4.69 11.60 -11.01
C PHE A 354 4.30 10.11 -11.03
N GLY A 355 4.56 9.45 -12.12
CA GLY A 355 4.16 8.08 -12.44
C GLY A 355 3.78 7.94 -13.91
N ASP A 356 2.92 8.82 -14.39
CA ASP A 356 2.41 8.83 -15.76
C ASP A 356 3.19 9.73 -16.69
N LEU A 357 3.28 11.03 -16.39
CA LEU A 357 4.05 11.98 -17.18
C LEU A 357 5.55 11.68 -17.06
N LEU A 358 6.05 11.59 -15.85
CA LEU A 358 7.37 11.10 -15.49
C LEU A 358 7.22 9.72 -14.86
N THR A 359 7.81 8.69 -15.45
CA THR A 359 7.73 7.32 -14.93
C THR A 359 9.08 6.86 -14.44
N CYS A 360 9.16 6.17 -13.32
CA CYS A 360 10.40 5.58 -12.84
C CYS A 360 11.00 4.64 -13.89
N LYS A 361 12.31 4.72 -14.10
CA LYS A 361 13.02 3.95 -15.12
C LYS A 361 13.11 2.45 -14.77
N THR A 362 13.09 2.12 -13.50
CA THR A 362 13.01 0.77 -12.94
C THR A 362 12.10 0.82 -11.73
N TRP A 363 11.51 -0.30 -11.37
CA TRP A 363 10.72 -0.37 -10.13
C TRP A 363 11.55 -0.05 -8.87
N GLY A 364 12.87 -0.28 -8.91
CA GLY A 364 13.80 0.15 -7.86
C GLY A 364 13.85 1.66 -7.62
N GLU A 365 13.45 2.47 -8.62
CA GLU A 365 13.30 3.93 -8.56
C GLU A 365 11.85 4.37 -8.30
N GLY A 366 10.96 3.43 -7.97
CA GLY A 366 9.52 3.64 -7.82
C GLY A 366 9.12 4.72 -6.80
N TRP A 367 10.02 5.12 -5.91
CA TRP A 367 9.78 6.23 -4.98
C TRP A 367 9.55 7.58 -5.69
N LEU A 368 10.05 7.74 -6.93
CA LEU A 368 9.79 8.92 -7.76
C LEU A 368 8.33 9.02 -8.21
N ASN A 369 7.65 7.88 -8.28
CA ASN A 369 6.20 7.82 -8.47
C ASN A 369 5.51 7.97 -7.09
N GLU A 370 5.71 7.03 -6.21
CA GLU A 370 4.95 6.85 -4.97
C GLU A 370 5.26 7.89 -3.89
N GLY A 371 6.52 8.31 -3.78
CA GLY A 371 6.90 9.32 -2.79
C GLY A 371 6.25 10.68 -3.07
N PHE A 372 6.20 11.11 -4.34
CA PHE A 372 5.50 12.34 -4.73
C PHE A 372 3.98 12.20 -4.59
N ALA A 373 3.41 11.06 -4.96
CA ALA A 373 1.98 10.81 -4.80
C ALA A 373 1.58 10.80 -3.31
N THR A 374 2.35 10.14 -2.46
CA THR A 374 2.15 10.16 -1.02
C THR A 374 2.31 11.56 -0.45
N GLN A 375 3.33 12.33 -0.88
CA GLN A 375 3.48 13.73 -0.45
C GLN A 375 2.25 14.59 -0.80
N SER A 376 1.57 14.31 -1.91
CA SER A 376 0.41 15.08 -2.34
C SER A 376 -0.74 15.03 -1.34
N GLU A 377 -0.90 13.94 -0.61
CA GLU A 377 -1.91 13.81 0.45
C GLU A 377 -1.67 14.84 1.57
N MET A 378 -0.41 14.96 2.01
CA MET A 378 -0.01 15.97 3.00
C MET A 378 -0.18 17.41 2.46
N LEU A 379 0.19 17.66 1.21
CA LEU A 379 0.05 18.97 0.58
C LEU A 379 -1.43 19.36 0.46
N TRP A 380 -2.30 18.40 0.16
CA TRP A 380 -3.74 18.59 0.14
C TRP A 380 -4.29 18.88 1.54
N ASP A 381 -3.81 18.17 2.55
CA ASP A 381 -4.17 18.44 3.94
C ASP A 381 -3.70 19.85 4.39
N GLU A 382 -2.50 20.27 4.00
CA GLU A 382 -2.02 21.64 4.23
C GLU A 382 -2.92 22.68 3.57
N HIS A 383 -3.36 22.42 2.33
CA HIS A 383 -4.23 23.31 1.58
C HIS A 383 -5.62 23.45 2.23
N THR A 384 -6.19 22.36 2.66
CA THR A 384 -7.58 22.32 3.18
C THR A 384 -7.69 22.64 4.67
N ASN A 385 -6.73 22.19 5.48
CA ASN A 385 -6.75 22.24 6.94
C ASN A 385 -5.63 23.10 7.56
N GLY A 386 -4.76 23.68 6.70
CA GLY A 386 -3.67 24.56 7.12
C GLY A 386 -2.35 23.84 7.44
N LYS A 387 -1.25 24.57 7.40
CA LYS A 387 0.12 24.06 7.47
C LYS A 387 0.40 23.17 8.68
N VAL A 388 -0.15 23.51 9.85
CA VAL A 388 0.03 22.71 11.07
C VAL A 388 -0.62 21.32 10.92
N SER A 389 -1.78 21.24 10.29
CA SER A 389 -2.45 19.97 10.01
C SER A 389 -1.58 19.05 9.15
N GLY A 390 -0.95 19.58 8.10
CA GLY A 390 -0.02 18.81 7.26
C GLY A 390 1.20 18.28 8.03
N ILE A 391 1.77 19.05 8.96
CA ILE A 391 2.85 18.57 9.84
C ILE A 391 2.42 17.34 10.63
N PHE A 392 1.23 17.38 11.23
CA PHE A 392 0.70 16.25 11.99
C PHE A 392 0.28 15.10 11.08
N TYR A 393 -0.21 15.39 9.87
CA TYR A 393 -0.49 14.36 8.87
C TYR A 393 0.78 13.55 8.52
N ALA A 394 1.87 14.25 8.21
CA ALA A 394 3.15 13.61 7.94
C ALA A 394 3.71 12.85 9.14
N HIS A 395 3.63 13.44 10.33
CA HIS A 395 4.10 12.82 11.58
C HIS A 395 3.33 11.53 11.92
N ASP A 396 2.00 11.58 11.87
CA ASP A 396 1.14 10.49 12.35
C ASP A 396 0.96 9.37 11.32
N ASN A 397 1.00 9.70 10.03
CA ASN A 397 0.83 8.72 8.97
C ASN A 397 2.16 8.25 8.38
N TYR A 398 3.05 9.18 8.00
CA TYR A 398 4.27 8.77 7.32
C TYR A 398 5.39 8.39 8.27
N LEU A 399 5.73 9.26 9.23
CA LEU A 399 6.84 8.96 10.14
C LEU A 399 6.51 7.77 11.03
N ALA A 400 5.34 7.73 11.62
CA ALA A 400 4.91 6.59 12.43
C ALA A 400 4.84 5.29 11.62
N GLY A 401 4.37 5.33 10.37
CA GLY A 401 4.34 4.19 9.46
C GLY A 401 5.71 3.65 9.12
N TYR A 402 6.58 4.51 8.68
CA TYR A 402 7.96 4.15 8.37
C TYR A 402 8.69 3.59 9.60
N LEU A 403 8.62 4.27 10.76
CA LEU A 403 9.27 3.81 11.98
C LEU A 403 8.69 2.47 12.49
N SER A 404 7.41 2.22 12.28
CA SER A 404 6.80 0.92 12.61
C SER A 404 7.35 -0.21 11.74
N GLU A 405 7.47 0.00 10.43
CA GLU A 405 7.99 -1.00 9.50
C GLU A 405 9.50 -1.21 9.67
N SER A 406 10.26 -0.14 9.94
CA SER A 406 11.71 -0.19 10.14
C SER A 406 12.13 -1.08 11.33
N LYS A 407 11.24 -1.32 12.30
CA LYS A 407 11.46 -2.30 13.39
C LYS A 407 11.53 -3.75 12.89
N SER A 408 10.93 -4.03 11.74
CA SER A 408 10.93 -5.36 11.13
C SER A 408 12.12 -5.55 10.18
N TYR A 409 12.42 -4.55 9.38
CA TYR A 409 13.56 -4.53 8.46
C TYR A 409 13.85 -3.11 7.99
N ILE A 410 15.09 -2.88 7.56
CA ILE A 410 15.53 -1.63 6.95
C ILE A 410 16.15 -1.92 5.56
N ARG A 411 15.93 -1.00 4.60
CA ARG A 411 16.52 -1.01 3.28
C ARG A 411 16.74 0.42 2.76
N PRO A 412 17.59 0.62 1.73
CA PRO A 412 17.58 1.85 0.96
C PRO A 412 16.21 2.06 0.28
N ILE A 413 15.82 3.29 0.02
CA ILE A 413 14.61 3.57 -0.77
C ILE A 413 14.83 3.06 -2.20
N VAL A 414 15.90 3.48 -2.89
CA VAL A 414 16.28 2.93 -4.19
C VAL A 414 16.87 1.54 -3.99
N CYS A 415 16.18 0.53 -4.52
CA CYS A 415 16.56 -0.86 -4.37
C CYS A 415 16.25 -1.66 -5.64
N ASN A 416 17.28 -2.13 -6.32
CA ASN A 416 17.17 -2.99 -7.51
C ASN A 416 17.48 -4.47 -7.20
N GLN A 417 17.39 -4.89 -5.94
CA GLN A 417 17.63 -6.25 -5.49
C GLN A 417 16.42 -6.78 -4.73
N TYR A 418 15.50 -7.39 -5.46
CA TYR A 418 14.26 -8.00 -4.94
C TYR A 418 13.92 -9.27 -5.75
N GLU A 419 13.19 -10.19 -5.15
CA GLU A 419 12.67 -11.39 -5.83
C GLU A 419 11.36 -11.07 -6.57
N TYR A 420 10.48 -10.27 -5.90
CA TYR A 420 9.23 -9.76 -6.44
C TYR A 420 9.19 -8.25 -6.26
N VAL A 421 8.69 -7.53 -7.25
CA VAL A 421 8.55 -6.06 -7.19
C VAL A 421 7.74 -5.64 -5.97
N SER A 422 6.69 -6.41 -5.62
CA SER A 422 5.86 -6.17 -4.44
C SER A 422 6.61 -6.16 -3.09
N GLU A 423 7.84 -6.68 -3.02
CA GLU A 423 8.66 -6.63 -1.80
C GLU A 423 9.15 -5.23 -1.49
N ILE A 424 9.28 -4.38 -2.51
CA ILE A 424 9.77 -2.99 -2.35
C ILE A 424 8.65 -1.95 -2.33
N PHE A 425 7.39 -2.34 -2.53
CA PHE A 425 6.22 -1.46 -2.37
C PHE A 425 5.78 -1.43 -0.90
N ASP A 426 6.52 -0.71 -0.09
CA ASP A 426 6.46 -0.68 1.38
C ASP A 426 6.61 0.74 1.92
N ALA A 427 6.61 0.91 3.24
CA ALA A 427 6.74 2.23 3.87
C ALA A 427 8.10 2.94 3.60
N HIS A 428 9.10 2.23 3.09
CA HIS A 428 10.33 2.89 2.64
C HIS A 428 10.12 3.61 1.31
N LEU A 429 9.32 3.03 0.39
CA LEU A 429 9.04 3.62 -0.91
C LEU A 429 8.07 4.79 -0.79
N TYR A 430 6.96 4.60 -0.07
CA TYR A 430 5.85 5.54 0.08
C TYR A 430 6.15 6.61 1.13
N GLU A 431 6.06 6.25 2.39
CA GLU A 431 6.10 7.16 3.52
C GLU A 431 7.46 7.82 3.70
N LYS A 432 8.56 7.02 3.66
CA LYS A 432 9.91 7.60 3.76
C LYS A 432 10.26 8.45 2.55
N GLY A 433 9.79 8.05 1.34
CA GLY A 433 9.92 8.85 0.12
C GLY A 433 9.26 10.22 0.25
N ALA A 434 8.01 10.26 0.72
CA ALA A 434 7.28 11.50 0.98
C ALA A 434 7.93 12.38 2.05
N LEU A 435 8.38 11.76 3.15
CA LEU A 435 9.13 12.45 4.21
C LEU A 435 10.40 13.09 3.66
N PHE A 436 11.12 12.41 2.77
CA PHE A 436 12.33 12.94 2.17
C PHE A 436 12.05 14.16 1.28
N LEU A 437 10.99 14.12 0.49
CA LEU A 437 10.55 15.28 -0.29
C LEU A 437 10.17 16.46 0.62
N ASN A 438 9.50 16.19 1.74
CA ASN A 438 9.16 17.23 2.71
C ASN A 438 10.40 17.79 3.43
N TYR A 439 11.38 16.93 3.73
CA TYR A 439 12.68 17.35 4.25
C TYR A 439 13.42 18.26 3.26
N LEU A 440 13.48 17.90 1.98
CA LEU A 440 14.07 18.76 0.93
C LEU A 440 13.34 20.10 0.82
N ARG A 441 12.00 20.08 0.90
CA ARG A 441 11.19 21.32 0.90
C ARG A 441 11.52 22.25 2.05
N ASP A 442 11.83 21.71 3.24
CA ASP A 442 12.20 22.52 4.41
C ASP A 442 13.62 23.10 4.28
N ILE A 443 14.61 22.30 3.88
CA ILE A 443 16.01 22.74 3.84
C ILE A 443 16.31 23.66 2.64
N LEU A 444 15.62 23.51 1.52
CA LEU A 444 15.75 24.35 0.33
C LEU A 444 14.89 25.62 0.42
N GLY A 445 13.76 25.52 1.12
CA GLY A 445 12.70 26.50 1.10
C GLY A 445 11.61 26.17 0.06
N GLU A 446 10.38 26.60 0.34
CA GLU A 446 9.18 26.28 -0.44
C GLU A 446 9.31 26.64 -1.92
N ASN A 447 9.82 27.86 -2.21
CA ASN A 447 9.88 28.36 -3.59
C ASN A 447 10.95 27.64 -4.42
N GLU A 448 12.14 27.46 -3.85
CA GLU A 448 13.26 26.77 -4.50
C GLU A 448 12.91 25.31 -4.76
N PHE A 449 12.25 24.64 -3.81
CA PHE A 449 11.77 23.28 -3.99
C PHE A 449 10.74 23.20 -5.12
N LYS A 450 9.73 24.07 -5.12
CA LYS A 450 8.69 24.09 -6.18
C LYS A 450 9.28 24.39 -7.56
N ASN A 451 10.18 25.35 -7.66
CA ASN A 451 10.85 25.69 -8.91
C ASN A 451 11.72 24.54 -9.43
N SER A 452 12.39 23.81 -8.53
CA SER A 452 13.18 22.61 -8.88
C SER A 452 12.31 21.49 -9.41
N VAL A 453 11.16 21.24 -8.78
CA VAL A 453 10.20 20.23 -9.22
C VAL A 453 9.51 20.66 -10.53
N HIS A 454 9.18 21.94 -10.70
CA HIS A 454 8.69 22.45 -11.98
C HIS A 454 9.71 22.23 -13.12
N TYR A 455 10.98 22.49 -12.87
CA TYR A 455 12.05 22.22 -13.84
C TYR A 455 12.15 20.74 -14.15
N TYR A 456 12.09 19.87 -13.13
CA TYR A 456 12.11 18.42 -13.26
C TYR A 456 10.96 17.91 -14.14
N LEU A 457 9.73 18.40 -13.91
CA LEU A 457 8.54 18.07 -14.70
C LEU A 457 8.71 18.53 -16.16
N THR A 458 9.12 19.78 -16.37
CA THR A 458 9.20 20.38 -17.71
C THR A 458 10.24 19.69 -18.59
N HIS A 459 11.42 19.37 -18.03
CA HIS A 459 12.54 18.81 -18.81
C HIS A 459 12.43 17.30 -19.04
N ASN A 460 11.64 16.62 -18.23
CA ASN A 460 11.48 15.18 -18.31
C ASN A 460 10.06 14.72 -18.70
N ALA A 461 9.19 15.64 -19.12
CA ALA A 461 7.84 15.30 -19.56
C ALA A 461 7.84 14.14 -20.58
N PHE A 462 6.99 13.13 -20.34
CA PHE A 462 6.86 11.91 -21.14
C PHE A 462 8.12 11.05 -21.23
N LYS A 463 8.99 11.11 -20.21
CA LYS A 463 10.20 10.30 -20.13
C LYS A 463 10.23 9.37 -18.91
N ALA A 464 11.10 8.38 -19.00
CA ALA A 464 11.47 7.58 -17.85
C ALA A 464 12.65 8.24 -17.10
N VAL A 465 12.56 8.32 -15.78
CA VAL A 465 13.44 9.09 -14.89
C VAL A 465 14.11 8.24 -13.82
N GLU A 466 15.25 8.72 -13.36
CA GLU A 466 16.02 8.17 -12.23
C GLU A 466 16.19 9.25 -11.15
N THR A 467 16.53 8.84 -9.93
CA THR A 467 16.78 9.75 -8.80
C THR A 467 17.77 10.88 -9.15
N LYS A 468 18.78 10.58 -9.99
CA LYS A 468 19.76 11.59 -10.44
C LYS A 468 19.14 12.74 -11.25
N ASP A 469 18.01 12.50 -11.94
CA ASP A 469 17.35 13.54 -12.73
C ASP A 469 16.71 14.59 -11.80
N LEU A 470 16.20 14.18 -10.63
CA LEU A 470 15.73 15.10 -9.60
C LEU A 470 16.90 15.85 -8.94
N ILE A 471 18.01 15.18 -8.62
CA ILE A 471 19.23 15.82 -8.09
C ILE A 471 19.72 16.91 -9.05
N ASN A 472 19.81 16.58 -10.34
CA ASN A 472 20.25 17.52 -11.37
C ASN A 472 19.29 18.71 -11.51
N ALA A 473 17.98 18.49 -11.40
CA ALA A 473 16.99 19.55 -11.44
C ALA A 473 17.17 20.53 -10.26
N ILE A 474 17.33 20.01 -9.05
CA ILE A 474 17.58 20.82 -7.85
C ILE A 474 18.87 21.64 -8.01
N GLN A 475 19.97 21.01 -8.38
CA GLN A 475 21.25 21.67 -8.57
C GLN A 475 21.21 22.73 -9.66
N THR A 476 20.50 22.46 -10.76
CA THR A 476 20.34 23.40 -11.88
C THR A 476 19.60 24.67 -11.46
N VAL A 477 18.54 24.53 -10.69
CA VAL A 477 17.69 25.65 -10.28
C VAL A 477 18.28 26.42 -9.10
N THR A 478 18.82 25.72 -8.11
CA THR A 478 19.25 26.35 -6.84
C THR A 478 20.76 26.58 -6.75
N GLY A 479 21.57 25.89 -7.56
CA GLY A 479 23.02 25.85 -7.41
C GLY A 479 23.51 25.04 -6.19
N ILE A 480 22.61 24.42 -5.43
CA ILE A 480 22.92 23.67 -4.20
C ILE A 480 23.16 22.19 -4.57
N ASP A 481 24.28 21.62 -4.11
CA ASP A 481 24.53 20.20 -4.16
C ASP A 481 23.81 19.50 -3.00
N THR A 482 22.78 18.72 -3.34
CA THR A 482 21.98 17.96 -2.38
C THR A 482 22.36 16.48 -2.31
N THR A 483 23.42 16.06 -3.02
CA THR A 483 23.83 14.64 -3.14
C THR A 483 23.99 13.97 -1.78
N VAL A 484 24.56 14.65 -0.78
CA VAL A 484 24.74 14.11 0.58
C VAL A 484 23.41 13.72 1.25
N HIS A 485 22.33 14.45 0.98
CA HIS A 485 21.01 14.14 1.54
C HIS A 485 20.39 12.92 0.85
N PHE A 486 20.55 12.80 -0.47
CA PHE A 486 20.13 11.62 -1.22
C PHE A 486 20.92 10.39 -0.80
N ASP A 487 22.24 10.50 -0.60
CA ASP A 487 23.08 9.41 -0.10
C ASP A 487 22.62 8.94 1.28
N ASN A 488 22.25 9.84 2.16
CA ASN A 488 21.80 9.53 3.51
C ASN A 488 20.44 8.82 3.54
N PHE A 489 19.47 9.28 2.76
CA PHE A 489 18.09 8.86 2.96
C PHE A 489 17.54 7.99 1.83
N ILE A 490 18.05 8.15 0.58
CA ILE A 490 17.58 7.42 -0.60
C ILE A 490 18.43 6.19 -0.87
N PHE A 491 19.77 6.36 -0.91
CA PHE A 491 20.69 5.28 -1.28
C PHE A 491 21.22 4.48 -0.08
N ARG A 492 20.99 4.95 1.13
CA ARG A 492 21.37 4.28 2.37
C ARG A 492 20.14 3.82 3.16
N ALA A 493 20.27 2.67 3.83
CA ALA A 493 19.26 2.14 4.74
C ALA A 493 19.26 2.86 6.10
N GLY A 494 18.11 2.80 6.80
CA GLY A 494 17.97 3.28 8.17
C GLY A 494 17.61 4.77 8.29
N HIS A 495 17.72 5.28 9.50
CA HIS A 495 17.38 6.65 9.89
C HIS A 495 18.18 7.04 11.14
N PRO A 496 18.34 8.35 11.41
CA PRO A 496 18.98 8.83 12.65
C PRO A 496 18.05 8.64 13.86
N GLU A 497 18.66 8.32 15.00
CA GLU A 497 18.03 8.36 16.32
C GLU A 497 18.73 9.46 17.13
N LEU A 498 18.07 10.60 17.31
CA LEU A 498 18.66 11.77 17.94
C LEU A 498 18.23 11.92 19.39
N GLU A 499 19.20 12.14 20.27
CA GLU A 499 18.98 12.75 21.57
C GLU A 499 19.47 14.18 21.56
N VAL A 500 18.57 15.12 21.83
CA VAL A 500 18.82 16.56 21.81
C VAL A 500 18.53 17.14 23.20
N SER A 501 19.49 17.83 23.77
CA SER A 501 19.29 18.64 24.98
C SER A 501 19.81 20.05 24.78
N CYS A 502 19.21 21.01 25.45
CA CYS A 502 19.69 22.36 25.42
C CYS A 502 19.90 22.93 26.85
N GLU A 503 20.92 23.73 27.00
CA GLU A 503 21.28 24.44 28.23
C GLU A 503 21.30 25.95 27.95
N TYR A 504 20.50 26.69 28.70
CA TYR A 504 20.39 28.13 28.59
C TYR A 504 21.09 28.81 29.70
N SER A 505 22.00 29.71 29.36
CA SER A 505 22.66 30.63 30.30
C SER A 505 22.22 32.05 30.01
N SER A 506 21.65 32.69 31.01
CA SER A 506 21.23 34.09 30.96
C SER A 506 22.32 35.10 31.31
N TYR A 507 23.54 34.64 31.67
CA TYR A 507 24.67 35.52 31.97
C TYR A 507 25.21 36.15 30.70
N ASP A 508 25.78 37.36 30.82
CA ASP A 508 26.31 38.09 29.67
C ASP A 508 27.72 37.57 29.26
N PRO A 509 27.90 37.18 27.96
CA PRO A 509 26.87 37.07 26.95
C PRO A 509 25.90 35.88 27.15
N ALA A 510 24.60 36.12 26.96
CA ALA A 510 23.61 35.08 27.03
C ALA A 510 23.81 34.06 25.89
N ILE A 511 23.81 32.76 26.21
CA ILE A 511 24.10 31.69 25.25
C ILE A 511 23.12 30.55 25.45
N ILE A 512 22.67 29.96 24.33
CA ILE A 512 22.00 28.66 24.32
C ILE A 512 22.91 27.60 23.69
N ASN A 513 23.17 26.52 24.42
CA ASN A 513 24.01 25.40 23.98
C ASN A 513 23.11 24.17 23.70
N PHE A 514 23.21 23.61 22.49
CA PHE A 514 22.58 22.34 22.13
C PHE A 514 23.63 21.23 22.14
N ASN A 515 23.31 20.12 22.83
CA ASN A 515 24.05 18.88 22.79
C ASN A 515 23.20 17.86 22.02
N ILE A 516 23.68 17.42 20.87
CA ILE A 516 22.99 16.52 19.96
C ILE A 516 23.81 15.25 19.82
N SER A 517 23.18 14.08 20.05
CA SER A 517 23.85 12.78 19.93
C SER A 517 23.05 11.87 19.02
N GLN A 518 23.71 11.25 18.04
CA GLN A 518 23.16 10.18 17.21
C GLN A 518 23.32 8.85 17.95
N LYS A 519 22.21 8.15 18.25
CA LYS A 519 22.16 6.94 19.11
C LYS A 519 22.00 5.63 18.34
N GLN A 520 21.64 5.69 17.06
CA GLN A 520 21.58 4.49 16.22
C GLN A 520 22.90 3.74 16.22
N ASN A 521 22.86 2.45 15.93
CA ASN A 521 24.06 1.63 15.87
C ASN A 521 24.94 2.04 14.68
N ILE A 522 26.01 2.79 14.99
CA ILE A 522 26.95 3.33 14.01
C ILE A 522 28.02 2.29 13.68
N SER A 523 28.19 2.00 12.40
CA SER A 523 29.19 1.09 11.86
C SER A 523 29.75 1.63 10.54
N LYS A 524 30.76 0.96 9.98
CA LYS A 524 31.27 1.32 8.65
C LYS A 524 30.20 1.22 7.55
N GLU A 525 29.22 0.32 7.71
CA GLU A 525 28.10 0.13 6.78
C GLU A 525 26.96 1.14 7.04
N PHE A 526 26.86 1.63 8.28
CA PHE A 526 25.85 2.59 8.75
C PHE A 526 26.56 3.71 9.51
N PRO A 527 27.23 4.64 8.80
CA PRO A 527 27.91 5.78 9.42
C PRO A 527 26.88 6.78 9.98
N GLU A 528 27.39 7.84 10.63
CA GLU A 528 26.58 8.97 11.04
C GLU A 528 25.80 9.57 9.88
N PHE A 529 24.62 10.15 10.18
CA PHE A 529 23.83 10.91 9.23
C PHE A 529 24.32 12.36 9.20
N TYR A 530 24.49 12.90 7.99
CA TYR A 530 24.60 14.33 7.77
C TYR A 530 23.20 14.92 7.66
N LEU A 531 22.84 15.84 8.55
CA LEU A 531 21.50 16.43 8.63
C LEU A 531 21.59 17.94 8.59
N GLU A 532 20.70 18.58 7.86
CA GLU A 532 20.42 20.00 7.93
C GLU A 532 19.04 20.20 8.55
N THR A 533 18.91 21.08 9.49
CA THR A 533 17.64 21.47 10.10
C THR A 533 17.71 22.87 10.65
N PHE A 534 16.70 23.24 11.42
CA PHE A 534 16.63 24.57 11.99
C PHE A 534 16.49 24.54 13.51
N ILE A 535 16.96 25.60 14.15
CA ILE A 535 16.63 25.96 15.53
C ILE A 535 15.80 27.24 15.48
N TYR A 536 14.62 27.19 16.08
CA TYR A 536 13.76 28.34 16.27
C TYR A 536 13.99 28.92 17.63
N LEU A 537 14.19 30.26 17.69
CA LEU A 537 14.38 31.06 18.91
C LEU A 537 13.24 32.04 19.05
N LYS A 538 12.64 32.10 20.23
CA LYS A 538 11.66 33.12 20.63
C LYS A 538 12.20 33.92 21.78
N TYR A 539 12.29 35.24 21.60
CA TYR A 539 12.78 36.18 22.62
C TYR A 539 11.63 36.75 23.44
N GLU A 540 11.95 37.25 24.66
CA GLU A 540 10.95 37.93 25.51
C GLU A 540 10.42 39.20 24.86
N SER A 541 11.15 39.81 23.94
CA SER A 541 10.74 40.94 23.11
C SER A 541 9.71 40.59 22.02
N GLU A 542 9.21 39.36 21.98
CA GLU A 542 8.35 38.80 20.92
C GLU A 542 9.03 38.58 19.57
N LYS A 543 10.30 38.88 19.41
CA LYS A 543 11.07 38.60 18.21
C LYS A 543 11.26 37.09 18.00
N GLU A 544 11.28 36.70 16.74
CA GLU A 544 11.46 35.30 16.31
C GLU A 544 12.70 35.23 15.40
N GLU A 545 13.49 34.17 15.54
CA GLU A 545 14.65 33.90 14.68
C GLU A 545 14.70 32.40 14.35
N LYS A 546 14.98 32.05 13.08
CA LYS A 546 15.15 30.64 12.61
C LYS A 546 16.59 30.51 12.11
N ILE A 547 17.39 29.67 12.75
CA ILE A 547 18.81 29.49 12.46
C ILE A 547 19.01 28.10 11.86
N LYS A 548 19.60 28.03 10.65
CA LYS A 548 19.97 26.77 10.01
C LYS A 548 21.18 26.16 10.71
N VAL A 549 21.11 24.87 10.99
CA VAL A 549 22.18 24.11 11.69
C VAL A 549 22.49 22.83 10.98
N ILE A 550 23.74 22.36 11.09
CA ILE A 550 24.24 21.13 10.49
C ILE A 550 24.68 20.18 11.61
N ILE A 551 24.25 18.92 11.49
CA ILE A 551 24.65 17.82 12.35
C ILE A 551 25.36 16.80 11.46
N ASP A 552 26.68 16.74 11.58
CA ASP A 552 27.60 15.97 10.74
C ASP A 552 28.48 15.00 11.54
N ASP A 553 28.26 14.94 12.85
CA ASP A 553 29.00 14.12 13.79
C ASP A 553 28.09 13.30 14.70
N LYS A 554 28.63 12.20 15.26
CA LYS A 554 27.94 11.41 16.30
C LYS A 554 27.52 12.25 17.50
N ASN A 555 28.35 13.19 17.93
CA ASN A 555 28.10 14.11 19.06
C ASN A 555 28.40 15.55 18.61
N LYS A 556 27.35 16.29 18.30
CA LYS A 556 27.45 17.68 17.86
C LYS A 556 27.09 18.64 19.00
N LYS A 557 27.94 19.63 19.22
CA LYS A 557 27.64 20.78 20.09
C LYS A 557 27.43 22.03 19.25
N ILE A 558 26.36 22.77 19.50
CA ILE A 558 26.03 24.00 18.81
C ILE A 558 25.80 25.05 19.89
N SER A 559 26.61 26.10 19.86
CA SER A 559 26.50 27.25 20.78
C SER A 559 26.02 28.47 20.01
N ILE A 560 24.91 29.05 20.43
CA ILE A 560 24.32 30.22 19.78
C ILE A 560 24.33 31.38 20.76
N PRO A 561 25.13 32.43 20.48
CA PRO A 561 25.07 33.69 21.26
C PRO A 561 23.75 34.38 20.99
N LEU A 562 23.10 34.82 22.05
CA LEU A 562 21.79 35.42 21.99
C LEU A 562 21.88 36.94 21.99
N LYS A 563 21.07 37.60 21.17
CA LYS A 563 21.00 39.05 21.06
C LYS A 563 20.14 39.66 22.15
N GLU A 564 19.21 38.90 22.69
CA GLU A 564 18.23 39.33 23.68
C GLU A 564 17.91 38.14 24.62
N LYS A 565 17.17 38.43 25.70
CA LYS A 565 16.75 37.37 26.61
C LYS A 565 15.79 36.37 25.93
N LEU A 566 16.12 35.06 26.01
CA LEU A 566 15.37 33.99 25.35
C LEU A 566 14.14 33.63 26.19
N SER A 567 12.98 33.56 25.54
CA SER A 567 11.76 32.99 26.11
C SER A 567 11.79 31.44 26.01
N PHE A 568 12.02 30.92 24.79
CA PHE A 568 12.22 29.48 24.55
C PHE A 568 12.89 29.22 23.19
N CYS A 569 13.31 28.01 22.97
CA CYS A 569 13.78 27.50 21.66
C CYS A 569 13.15 26.16 21.29
N ILE A 570 13.14 25.85 19.99
CA ILE A 570 12.70 24.58 19.44
C ILE A 570 13.71 24.09 18.40
N PHE A 571 14.19 22.88 18.56
CA PHE A 571 14.98 22.18 17.56
C PHE A 571 14.02 21.46 16.60
N ASP A 572 14.29 21.47 15.30
CA ASP A 572 13.44 20.90 14.25
C ASP A 572 11.99 21.41 14.34
N PRO A 573 11.76 22.73 14.15
CA PRO A 573 10.47 23.37 14.39
C PRO A 573 9.36 22.93 13.44
N ASN A 574 9.70 22.31 12.31
CA ASN A 574 8.75 21.79 11.32
C ASN A 574 8.61 20.26 11.39
N GLY A 575 9.38 19.56 12.24
CA GLY A 575 9.30 18.10 12.38
C GLY A 575 9.68 17.34 11.11
N THR A 576 10.67 17.83 10.37
CA THR A 576 11.05 17.28 9.07
C THR A 576 12.18 16.27 9.11
N ILE A 577 12.85 16.09 10.24
CA ILE A 577 13.88 15.04 10.39
C ILE A 577 13.25 13.65 10.27
N ILE A 578 13.77 12.84 9.35
CA ILE A 578 13.29 11.49 9.08
C ILE A 578 13.94 10.53 10.06
N GLY A 579 13.36 10.40 11.25
CA GLY A 579 13.92 9.54 12.29
C GLY A 579 13.31 9.76 13.66
N GLU A 580 13.91 9.14 14.66
CA GLU A 580 13.51 9.35 16.05
C GLU A 580 14.22 10.56 16.65
N VAL A 581 13.46 11.57 17.09
CA VAL A 581 14.00 12.78 17.72
C VAL A 581 13.46 12.91 19.14
N ASN A 582 14.36 12.73 20.09
CA ASN A 582 14.10 12.89 21.52
C ASN A 582 14.71 14.20 22.01
N GLN A 583 13.86 15.17 22.34
CA GLN A 583 14.28 16.51 22.75
C GLN A 583 13.98 16.73 24.22
N LYS A 584 14.94 17.27 24.96
CA LYS A 584 14.76 17.69 26.36
C LYS A 584 15.02 19.19 26.48
N TYR A 585 13.98 19.94 26.82
CA TYR A 585 14.03 21.40 27.06
C TYR A 585 14.05 21.69 28.54
N PRO A 586 14.56 22.88 28.95
CA PRO A 586 14.37 23.42 30.30
C PRO A 586 12.87 23.52 30.65
N GLU A 587 12.49 23.20 31.87
CA GLU A 587 11.08 23.24 32.31
C GLU A 587 10.47 24.66 32.16
N SER A 588 11.27 25.70 32.36
CA SER A 588 10.84 27.08 32.14
C SER A 588 10.36 27.39 30.74
N PHE A 589 10.93 26.72 29.71
CA PHE A 589 10.50 26.89 28.32
C PHE A 589 9.11 26.29 28.06
N ILE A 590 8.79 25.20 28.74
CA ILE A 590 7.50 24.50 28.58
C ILE A 590 6.35 25.43 28.97
N SER A 591 6.47 26.15 30.10
CA SER A 591 5.45 27.09 30.54
C SER A 591 5.27 28.25 29.55
N GLU A 592 6.34 28.75 28.97
CA GLU A 592 6.29 29.83 27.97
C GLU A 592 5.62 29.38 26.66
N ILE A 593 5.92 28.14 26.19
CA ILE A 593 5.30 27.58 25.00
C ILE A 593 3.77 27.49 25.16
N PHE A 594 3.28 27.06 26.33
CA PHE A 594 1.81 26.97 26.56
C PHE A 594 1.10 28.31 26.69
N LYS A 595 1.80 29.44 26.94
CA LYS A 595 1.23 30.78 26.92
C LYS A 595 0.88 31.29 25.52
N LEU A 596 1.48 30.68 24.47
CA LEU A 596 1.27 31.09 23.09
C LEU A 596 -0.18 30.79 22.66
N LYS A 597 -0.87 31.78 22.08
CA LYS A 597 -2.29 31.64 21.69
C LYS A 597 -2.46 31.18 20.25
N ASN A 598 -1.53 31.52 19.34
CA ASN A 598 -1.69 31.22 17.91
C ASN A 598 -1.50 29.73 17.61
N SER A 599 -2.37 29.19 16.76
CA SER A 599 -2.34 27.79 16.31
C SER A 599 -1.06 27.41 15.55
N LYS A 600 -0.37 28.36 14.95
CA LYS A 600 0.95 28.11 14.31
C LYS A 600 1.97 27.44 15.26
N TYR A 601 1.77 27.58 16.58
CA TYR A 601 2.64 26.98 17.60
C TYR A 601 2.12 25.64 18.14
N SER A 602 1.08 25.07 17.58
CA SER A 602 0.50 23.82 18.10
C SER A 602 1.51 22.66 18.05
N TYR A 603 2.39 22.63 17.03
CA TYR A 603 3.48 21.65 17.01
C TYR A 603 4.49 21.84 18.16
N PHE A 604 4.81 23.08 18.54
CA PHE A 604 5.67 23.35 19.69
C PHE A 604 5.02 22.89 21.01
N LYS A 605 3.72 23.10 21.15
CA LYS A 605 2.96 22.62 22.31
C LYS A 605 2.91 21.10 22.36
N TYR A 606 2.83 20.44 21.20
CA TYR A 606 2.95 18.99 21.11
C TYR A 606 4.33 18.50 21.58
N LEU A 607 5.43 19.14 21.16
CA LEU A 607 6.77 18.85 21.66
C LEU A 607 6.93 19.11 23.16
N ALA A 608 6.32 20.18 23.66
CA ALA A 608 6.25 20.47 25.10
C ALA A 608 5.47 19.38 25.84
N THR A 609 4.36 18.88 25.29
CA THR A 609 3.61 17.75 25.82
C THR A 609 4.48 16.48 25.92
N LYS A 610 5.28 16.20 24.89
CA LYS A 610 6.24 15.09 24.90
C LYS A 610 7.25 15.23 26.05
N ASN A 611 7.72 16.45 26.31
CA ASN A 611 8.63 16.74 27.44
C ASN A 611 7.94 16.58 28.80
N ILE A 612 6.71 17.05 28.97
CA ILE A 612 5.92 16.85 30.20
C ILE A 612 5.78 15.35 30.48
N CYS A 613 5.31 14.60 29.51
CA CYS A 613 5.08 13.16 29.66
C CYS A 613 6.37 12.40 30.05
N ARG A 614 7.51 12.79 29.48
CA ARG A 614 8.76 12.05 29.62
C ARG A 614 9.63 12.52 30.80
N TYR A 615 9.70 13.82 31.06
CA TYR A 615 10.69 14.41 31.99
C TYR A 615 10.09 15.22 33.15
N TYR A 616 8.92 15.85 32.95
CA TYR A 616 8.39 16.86 33.87
C TYR A 616 6.95 16.57 34.31
N ASN A 617 6.72 15.36 34.76
CA ASN A 617 5.42 14.82 35.13
C ASN A 617 4.92 15.39 36.48
N ASN A 618 4.47 16.65 36.52
CA ASN A 618 3.89 17.27 37.70
C ASN A 618 2.48 17.86 37.40
N LYS A 619 1.73 18.19 38.48
CA LYS A 619 0.34 18.67 38.34
C LYS A 619 0.22 20.00 37.60
N GLU A 620 1.18 20.89 37.75
CA GLU A 620 1.17 22.21 37.13
C GLU A 620 1.29 22.08 35.61
N ASN A 621 2.26 21.34 35.14
CA ASN A 621 2.51 21.10 33.73
C ASN A 621 1.30 20.38 33.08
N PHE A 622 0.68 19.41 33.76
CA PHE A 622 -0.56 18.79 33.27
C PHE A 622 -1.72 19.76 33.21
N SER A 623 -1.83 20.72 34.13
CA SER A 623 -2.87 21.75 34.06
C SER A 623 -2.72 22.66 32.84
N HIS A 624 -1.47 23.00 32.44
CA HIS A 624 -1.23 23.74 31.19
C HIS A 624 -1.65 22.95 29.97
N LEU A 625 -1.33 21.66 29.93
CA LEU A 625 -1.70 20.74 28.86
C LEU A 625 -3.22 20.61 28.71
N GLU A 626 -3.95 20.38 29.82
CA GLU A 626 -5.41 20.26 29.81
C GLU A 626 -6.10 21.55 29.33
N LYS A 627 -5.62 22.72 29.78
CA LYS A 627 -6.13 24.02 29.33
C LYS A 627 -5.91 24.23 27.84
N TRP A 628 -4.76 23.86 27.34
CA TRP A 628 -4.50 23.95 25.90
C TRP A 628 -5.40 23.03 25.08
N LEU A 629 -5.49 21.74 25.44
CA LEU A 629 -6.30 20.78 24.70
C LEU A 629 -7.78 21.13 24.66
N ALA A 630 -8.28 21.83 25.71
CA ALA A 630 -9.65 22.30 25.76
C ALA A 630 -9.98 23.42 24.75
N VAL A 631 -8.96 24.11 24.20
CA VAL A 631 -9.12 25.24 23.28
C VAL A 631 -8.42 25.03 21.94
N GLU A 632 -7.73 23.89 21.74
CA GLU A 632 -7.06 23.58 20.47
C GLU A 632 -8.10 23.27 19.40
N GLU A 633 -8.10 24.02 18.31
CA GLU A 633 -9.10 23.92 17.24
C GLU A 633 -8.79 22.75 16.29
N SER A 634 -7.52 22.47 16.04
CA SER A 634 -7.14 21.41 15.13
C SER A 634 -7.42 20.02 15.71
N PHE A 635 -8.32 19.29 15.08
CA PHE A 635 -8.67 17.93 15.49
C PHE A 635 -7.50 16.96 15.38
N ARG A 636 -6.57 17.16 14.41
CA ARG A 636 -5.36 16.34 14.26
C ARG A 636 -4.39 16.56 15.42
N VAL A 637 -4.19 17.81 15.81
CA VAL A 637 -3.34 18.15 16.95
C VAL A 637 -3.88 17.51 18.23
N ARG A 638 -5.21 17.62 18.47
CA ARG A 638 -5.84 16.97 19.63
C ARG A 638 -5.66 15.46 19.61
N ALA A 639 -5.94 14.81 18.45
CA ALA A 639 -5.79 13.36 18.28
C ALA A 639 -4.36 12.91 18.59
N SER A 640 -3.34 13.58 18.02
CA SER A 640 -1.93 13.27 18.24
C SER A 640 -1.51 13.45 19.68
N ALA A 641 -1.98 14.51 20.33
CA ALA A 641 -1.68 14.74 21.74
C ALA A 641 -2.32 13.70 22.66
N TYR A 642 -3.55 13.27 22.40
CA TYR A 642 -4.22 12.18 23.16
C TYR A 642 -3.45 10.87 23.02
N ARG A 643 -3.06 10.51 21.82
CA ARG A 643 -2.23 9.32 21.55
C ARG A 643 -0.92 9.38 22.33
N LEU A 644 -0.17 10.46 22.20
CA LEU A 644 1.11 10.66 22.90
C LEU A 644 0.99 10.49 24.41
N ILE A 645 -0.03 11.11 25.03
CA ILE A 645 -0.26 11.02 26.49
C ILE A 645 -0.53 9.57 26.88
N SER A 646 -1.34 8.86 26.09
CA SER A 646 -1.70 7.49 26.39
C SER A 646 -0.55 6.49 26.22
N GLU A 647 0.29 6.68 25.22
CA GLU A 647 1.48 5.87 24.98
C GLU A 647 2.51 5.99 26.11
N GLN A 648 2.57 7.14 26.76
CA GLN A 648 3.41 7.35 27.93
C GLN A 648 2.75 6.84 29.23
N GLY A 649 1.63 6.12 29.14
CA GLY A 649 0.92 5.56 30.28
C GLY A 649 0.35 6.60 31.25
N LYS A 650 0.16 7.84 30.81
CA LYS A 650 -0.34 8.93 31.64
C LYS A 650 -1.86 8.95 31.61
N VAL A 651 -2.44 9.15 32.77
CA VAL A 651 -3.91 9.25 32.91
C VAL A 651 -4.35 10.66 32.57
N LEU A 652 -5.26 10.76 31.62
CA LEU A 652 -5.96 12.00 31.33
C LEU A 652 -6.85 12.37 32.52
N GLY A 653 -6.73 13.60 33.02
CA GLY A 653 -7.55 14.07 34.14
C GLY A 653 -9.05 14.07 33.84
N ALA A 654 -9.87 14.16 34.88
CA ALA A 654 -11.34 14.12 34.75
C ALA A 654 -11.88 15.20 33.80
N ASN A 655 -11.19 16.34 33.66
CA ASN A 655 -11.59 17.43 32.77
C ASN A 655 -11.46 17.06 31.27
N LEU A 656 -10.49 16.22 30.88
CA LEU A 656 -10.39 15.71 29.52
C LEU A 656 -11.44 14.64 29.18
N LEU A 657 -12.04 14.02 30.20
CA LEU A 657 -13.17 13.12 30.01
C LEU A 657 -14.43 13.85 29.52
N SER A 658 -14.56 15.15 29.77
CA SER A 658 -15.65 15.96 29.22
C SER A 658 -15.51 16.23 27.72
N LEU A 659 -14.30 16.10 27.17
CA LEU A 659 -14.02 16.24 25.73
C LEU A 659 -14.47 15.03 24.90
N LEU A 660 -15.11 14.00 25.49
CA LEU A 660 -15.84 12.98 24.73
C LEU A 660 -17.03 13.55 23.92
N ASN A 661 -17.35 14.81 24.13
CA ASN A 661 -18.27 15.59 23.30
C ASN A 661 -17.57 16.27 22.11
N ASP A 662 -16.31 15.89 21.79
CA ASP A 662 -15.63 16.39 20.59
C ASP A 662 -16.46 16.03 19.35
N ASP A 663 -16.80 17.04 18.56
CA ASP A 663 -17.63 16.88 17.36
C ASP A 663 -16.82 16.28 16.19
N GLN A 664 -15.49 16.25 16.33
CA GLN A 664 -14.60 15.72 15.29
C GLN A 664 -14.32 14.23 15.49
N PRO A 665 -14.76 13.37 14.56
CA PRO A 665 -14.73 11.92 14.75
C PRO A 665 -13.34 11.33 14.98
N LEU A 666 -12.30 11.87 14.32
CA LEU A 666 -10.93 11.38 14.49
C LEU A 666 -10.41 11.67 15.91
N SER A 667 -10.53 12.89 16.35
CA SER A 667 -10.11 13.30 17.69
C SER A 667 -10.88 12.56 18.78
N LYS A 668 -12.20 12.40 18.60
CA LYS A 668 -13.06 11.64 19.52
C LYS A 668 -12.67 10.15 19.60
N ALA A 669 -12.41 9.53 18.47
CA ALA A 669 -11.97 8.13 18.42
C ALA A 669 -10.64 7.93 19.14
N GLU A 670 -9.66 8.82 18.93
CA GLU A 670 -8.36 8.78 19.64
C GLU A 670 -8.55 8.98 21.15
N LEU A 671 -9.42 9.87 21.56
CA LEU A 671 -9.72 10.08 22.98
C LEU A 671 -10.34 8.83 23.62
N ILE A 672 -11.27 8.15 22.94
CA ILE A 672 -11.89 6.88 23.39
C ILE A 672 -10.79 5.82 23.57
N TYR A 673 -9.94 5.66 22.57
CA TYR A 673 -8.82 4.70 22.62
C TYR A 673 -7.83 5.02 23.72
N SER A 674 -7.42 6.28 23.84
CA SER A 674 -6.48 6.76 24.85
C SER A 674 -6.98 6.50 26.27
N GLN A 675 -8.28 6.65 26.52
CA GLN A 675 -8.88 6.29 27.81
C GLN A 675 -8.76 4.80 28.10
N ALA A 676 -9.03 3.94 27.11
CA ALA A 676 -8.90 2.50 27.26
C ALA A 676 -7.44 2.08 27.51
N ASN A 677 -6.50 2.77 26.88
CA ASN A 677 -5.07 2.47 27.02
C ASN A 677 -4.50 2.84 28.41
N CYS A 678 -5.03 3.91 29.02
CA CYS A 678 -4.58 4.46 30.30
C CYS A 678 -5.31 3.89 31.54
N VAL A 679 -6.15 2.88 31.39
CA VAL A 679 -6.96 2.35 32.51
C VAL A 679 -6.06 1.84 33.64
N GLN A 680 -6.07 2.55 34.78
CA GLN A 680 -5.74 1.97 36.07
C GLN A 680 -6.96 1.19 36.57
N LEU A 681 -6.71 0.03 37.15
CA LEU A 681 -7.64 -1.06 37.49
C LEU A 681 -8.94 -0.72 38.29
N LYS A 682 -9.24 0.55 38.54
CA LYS A 682 -10.39 0.99 39.38
C LYS A 682 -11.58 1.60 38.64
N GLN A 683 -11.56 1.68 37.29
CA GLN A 683 -12.65 2.35 36.55
C GLN A 683 -13.62 1.34 35.91
N THR A 684 -14.49 0.71 36.72
CA THR A 684 -15.56 -0.19 36.25
C THR A 684 -16.58 0.47 35.33
N ASN A 685 -16.71 1.81 35.39
CA ASN A 685 -17.71 2.57 34.61
C ASN A 685 -17.35 2.72 33.11
N LEU A 686 -16.12 2.41 32.68
CA LEU A 686 -15.71 2.57 31.28
C LEU A 686 -16.35 1.54 30.36
N LEU A 687 -16.59 0.31 30.82
CA LEU A 687 -17.25 -0.73 30.04
C LEU A 687 -18.65 -0.25 29.57
N ASP A 688 -19.47 0.25 30.51
CA ASP A 688 -20.82 0.72 30.19
C ASP A 688 -20.82 1.96 29.30
N LYS A 689 -19.81 2.83 29.46
CA LYS A 689 -19.61 4.00 28.63
C LYS A 689 -19.27 3.65 27.19
N PHE A 690 -18.33 2.70 26.97
CA PHE A 690 -17.96 2.26 25.65
C PHE A 690 -19.10 1.47 24.97
N ILE A 691 -19.85 0.66 25.71
CA ILE A 691 -21.06 0.00 25.20
C ILE A 691 -22.06 1.06 24.71
N LYS A 692 -22.34 2.12 25.49
CA LYS A 692 -23.24 3.19 25.09
C LYS A 692 -22.79 3.93 23.83
N ILE A 693 -21.48 4.20 23.68
CA ILE A 693 -20.94 4.83 22.46
C ILE A 693 -21.11 3.90 21.26
N ALA A 694 -20.79 2.61 21.41
CA ALA A 694 -20.93 1.63 20.35
C ALA A 694 -22.38 1.46 19.88
N GLU A 695 -23.34 1.48 20.80
CA GLU A 695 -24.78 1.34 20.52
C GLU A 695 -25.44 2.62 19.97
N ASN A 696 -24.80 3.78 20.12
CA ASN A 696 -25.36 5.04 19.64
C ASN A 696 -25.31 5.13 18.11
N GLU A 697 -26.44 4.94 17.46
CA GLU A 697 -26.55 4.96 15.99
C GLU A 697 -26.32 6.34 15.36
N LYS A 698 -26.31 7.41 16.15
CA LYS A 698 -25.97 8.77 15.71
C LYS A 698 -24.46 9.00 15.66
N GLU A 699 -23.68 8.14 16.33
CA GLU A 699 -22.22 8.19 16.29
C GLU A 699 -21.68 7.66 14.96
N THR A 700 -20.49 8.18 14.59
CA THR A 700 -19.79 7.67 13.41
C THR A 700 -19.36 6.21 13.59
N TYR A 701 -19.26 5.50 12.46
CA TYR A 701 -18.79 4.11 12.47
C TYR A 701 -17.39 3.99 13.09
N ASN A 702 -16.50 4.98 12.87
CA ASN A 702 -15.18 5.03 13.47
C ASN A 702 -15.24 5.07 15.01
N CYS A 703 -16.00 5.98 15.58
CA CYS A 703 -16.14 6.08 17.05
C CYS A 703 -16.77 4.81 17.65
N ARG A 704 -17.75 4.23 16.98
CA ARG A 704 -18.42 3.00 17.41
C ARG A 704 -17.47 1.79 17.36
N GLU A 705 -16.71 1.67 16.27
CA GLU A 705 -15.69 0.61 16.10
C GLU A 705 -14.61 0.72 17.18
N ILE A 706 -14.05 1.91 17.39
CA ILE A 706 -13.04 2.16 18.41
C ILE A 706 -13.57 1.89 19.81
N ALA A 707 -14.82 2.20 20.09
CA ALA A 707 -15.45 1.85 21.37
C ALA A 707 -15.48 0.32 21.58
N ILE A 708 -15.84 -0.48 20.57
CA ILE A 708 -15.80 -1.96 20.64
C ILE A 708 -14.35 -2.46 20.86
N LYS A 709 -13.39 -1.94 20.11
CA LYS A 709 -11.96 -2.26 20.28
C LYS A 709 -11.45 -1.85 21.67
N SER A 710 -11.93 -0.74 22.20
CA SER A 710 -11.59 -0.29 23.56
C SER A 710 -12.14 -1.19 24.65
N ILE A 711 -13.29 -1.83 24.45
CA ILE A 711 -13.81 -2.88 25.33
C ILE A 711 -12.84 -4.08 25.33
N GLN A 712 -12.36 -4.49 24.17
CA GLN A 712 -11.36 -5.55 24.07
C GLN A 712 -10.09 -5.20 24.86
N LEU A 713 -9.54 -3.99 24.63
CA LEU A 713 -8.31 -3.53 25.27
C LEU A 713 -8.40 -3.47 26.79
N ILE A 714 -9.47 -2.91 27.35
CA ILE A 714 -9.67 -2.88 28.81
C ILE A 714 -9.88 -4.28 29.40
N SER A 715 -10.49 -5.18 28.64
CA SER A 715 -10.70 -6.58 29.07
C SER A 715 -9.38 -7.36 29.14
N GLN A 716 -8.43 -7.03 28.28
CA GLN A 716 -7.08 -7.62 28.32
C GLN A 716 -6.27 -7.13 29.54
N LYS A 717 -6.44 -5.85 29.91
CA LYS A 717 -5.69 -5.19 30.98
C LYS A 717 -6.28 -5.39 32.38
N SER A 718 -7.57 -5.68 32.51
CA SER A 718 -8.28 -5.73 33.79
C SER A 718 -8.80 -7.13 34.12
N SER A 719 -8.29 -7.72 35.21
CA SER A 719 -8.83 -8.98 35.75
C SER A 719 -10.27 -8.89 36.21
N LEU A 720 -10.74 -7.72 36.65
CA LEU A 720 -12.13 -7.48 37.08
C LEU A 720 -13.12 -7.67 35.92
N LEU A 721 -12.75 -7.29 34.70
CA LEU A 721 -13.59 -7.45 33.52
C LEU A 721 -13.62 -8.89 32.99
N ARG A 722 -12.79 -9.78 33.54
CA ARG A 722 -12.79 -11.21 33.24
C ARG A 722 -13.67 -12.03 34.20
N SER A 723 -14.40 -11.38 35.13
CA SER A 723 -15.41 -12.05 35.94
C SER A 723 -16.49 -12.69 35.04
N GLU A 724 -17.10 -13.77 35.49
CA GLU A 724 -18.13 -14.52 34.74
C GLU A 724 -19.27 -13.62 34.29
N GLU A 725 -19.72 -12.71 35.15
CA GLU A 725 -20.78 -11.74 34.86
C GLU A 725 -20.39 -10.78 33.73
N ASN A 726 -19.23 -10.12 33.83
CA ASN A 726 -18.76 -9.18 32.82
C ASN A 726 -18.46 -9.88 31.50
N ARG A 727 -17.90 -11.10 31.55
CA ARG A 727 -17.68 -11.93 30.37
C ARG A 727 -18.96 -12.22 29.62
N LYS A 728 -20.04 -12.66 30.32
CA LYS A 728 -21.34 -12.88 29.71
C LYS A 728 -21.92 -11.60 29.12
N LYS A 729 -21.79 -10.49 29.82
CA LYS A 729 -22.24 -9.16 29.34
C LYS A 729 -21.52 -8.76 28.06
N ILE A 730 -20.20 -8.88 28.01
CA ILE A 730 -19.37 -8.54 26.84
C ILE A 730 -19.69 -9.46 25.66
N LEU A 731 -19.81 -10.77 25.87
CA LEU A 731 -20.16 -11.73 24.82
C LEU A 731 -21.57 -11.46 24.26
N ASN A 732 -22.58 -11.25 25.11
CA ASN A 732 -23.93 -10.93 24.67
C ASN A 732 -23.97 -9.63 23.84
N PHE A 733 -23.26 -8.60 24.29
CA PHE A 733 -23.08 -7.37 23.55
C PHE A 733 -22.43 -7.63 22.17
N ALA A 734 -21.31 -8.34 22.12
CA ALA A 734 -20.60 -8.62 20.88
C ALA A 734 -21.43 -9.49 19.92
N PHE A 735 -22.10 -10.54 20.39
CA PHE A 735 -22.97 -11.38 19.57
C PHE A 735 -24.18 -10.59 18.99
N SER A 736 -24.67 -9.55 19.68
CA SER A 736 -25.76 -8.70 19.17
C SER A 736 -25.38 -7.94 17.89
N TYR A 737 -24.09 -7.78 17.62
CA TYR A 737 -23.58 -7.11 16.41
C TYR A 737 -23.46 -8.00 15.18
N LEU A 738 -23.38 -9.33 15.32
CA LEU A 738 -23.09 -10.22 14.18
C LEU A 738 -24.10 -10.17 13.04
N ASN A 739 -25.32 -9.68 13.29
CA ASN A 739 -26.40 -9.57 12.29
C ASN A 739 -26.83 -8.12 12.03
N LYS A 740 -26.05 -7.11 12.46
CA LYS A 740 -26.40 -5.69 12.32
C LYS A 740 -26.30 -5.16 10.89
N GLN A 741 -25.59 -5.84 10.00
CA GLN A 741 -25.32 -5.41 8.62
C GLN A 741 -24.75 -3.98 8.56
N SER A 742 -23.70 -3.75 9.35
CA SER A 742 -23.04 -2.45 9.38
C SER A 742 -22.36 -2.16 8.05
N PHE A 743 -22.12 -0.88 7.77
CA PHE A 743 -21.45 -0.47 6.56
C PHE A 743 -20.08 -1.19 6.44
N ASN A 744 -19.85 -1.88 5.32
CA ASN A 744 -18.65 -2.68 5.03
C ASN A 744 -18.28 -3.69 6.14
N GLY A 745 -19.26 -4.15 6.97
CA GLY A 745 -18.99 -5.14 8.02
C GLY A 745 -18.07 -4.69 9.13
N ILE A 746 -17.90 -3.37 9.33
CA ILE A 746 -16.91 -2.79 10.25
C ILE A 746 -17.19 -3.15 11.70
N LEU A 747 -18.45 -2.99 12.12
CA LEU A 747 -18.84 -3.26 13.52
C LEU A 747 -18.86 -4.75 13.81
N GLU A 748 -19.31 -5.57 12.85
CA GLU A 748 -19.25 -7.03 12.94
C GLU A 748 -17.82 -7.53 13.09
N HIS A 749 -16.88 -6.99 12.28
CA HIS A 749 -15.47 -7.31 12.39
C HIS A 749 -14.90 -6.99 13.77
N ALA A 750 -15.18 -5.78 14.29
CA ALA A 750 -14.77 -5.39 15.64
C ALA A 750 -15.38 -6.29 16.72
N ALA A 751 -16.65 -6.69 16.54
CA ALA A 751 -17.33 -7.62 17.45
C ALA A 751 -16.69 -9.02 17.43
N PHE A 752 -16.30 -9.56 16.24
CA PHE A 752 -15.57 -10.83 16.15
C PHE A 752 -14.22 -10.77 16.88
N ASN A 753 -13.48 -9.65 16.73
CA ASN A 753 -12.23 -9.47 17.47
C ASN A 753 -12.45 -9.50 19.00
N LEU A 754 -13.52 -8.85 19.47
CA LEU A 754 -13.90 -8.88 20.88
C LEU A 754 -14.34 -10.30 21.31
N ILE A 755 -15.14 -11.01 20.50
CA ILE A 755 -15.55 -12.40 20.76
C ILE A 755 -14.32 -13.30 20.89
N SER A 756 -13.30 -13.10 20.09
CA SER A 756 -12.08 -13.93 20.10
C SER A 756 -11.39 -14.00 21.46
N GLU A 757 -11.54 -12.97 22.31
CA GLU A 757 -10.93 -12.94 23.65
C GLU A 757 -11.64 -13.86 24.65
N PHE A 758 -12.95 -14.09 24.47
CA PHE A 758 -13.80 -14.78 25.44
C PHE A 758 -14.47 -16.05 24.90
N CYS A 759 -14.29 -16.32 23.62
CA CYS A 759 -14.94 -17.45 22.95
C CYS A 759 -14.44 -18.79 23.49
N GLU A 760 -15.39 -19.72 23.56
CA GLU A 760 -15.22 -21.12 23.93
C GLU A 760 -15.77 -22.04 22.83
N PRO A 761 -15.41 -23.34 22.80
CA PRO A 761 -15.91 -24.28 21.79
C PRO A 761 -17.43 -24.31 21.62
N ASP A 762 -18.20 -24.10 22.68
CA ASP A 762 -19.68 -24.12 22.63
C ASP A 762 -20.26 -22.99 21.75
N HIS A 763 -19.49 -21.94 21.48
CA HIS A 763 -19.90 -20.81 20.62
C HIS A 763 -19.68 -21.09 19.12
N LEU A 764 -19.04 -22.20 18.72
CA LEU A 764 -18.72 -22.52 17.33
C LEU A 764 -19.93 -22.50 16.42
N LYS A 765 -21.08 -23.01 16.88
CA LYS A 765 -22.33 -23.05 16.10
C LYS A 765 -22.80 -21.66 15.68
N ILE A 766 -22.46 -20.61 16.45
CA ILE A 766 -22.81 -19.22 16.16
C ILE A 766 -21.83 -18.64 15.12
N ILE A 767 -20.56 -19.06 15.15
CA ILE A 767 -19.47 -18.43 14.39
C ILE A 767 -19.29 -19.06 13.01
N LEU A 768 -19.36 -20.41 12.93
CA LEU A 768 -19.12 -21.16 11.66
C LEU A 768 -19.94 -20.65 10.47
N PRO A 769 -21.23 -20.25 10.61
CA PRO A 769 -21.99 -19.72 9.46
C PRO A 769 -21.39 -18.47 8.81
N PHE A 770 -20.56 -17.72 9.53
CA PHE A 770 -19.90 -16.51 9.00
C PHE A 770 -18.54 -16.81 8.33
N CYS A 771 -17.98 -18.01 8.51
CA CYS A 771 -16.67 -18.35 7.97
C CYS A 771 -16.69 -18.57 6.44
N GLU A 772 -17.74 -19.17 5.90
CA GLU A 772 -17.82 -19.63 4.50
C GLU A 772 -18.86 -18.86 3.65
N LYS A 773 -19.58 -17.92 4.25
CA LYS A 773 -20.63 -17.17 3.57
C LYS A 773 -20.02 -16.12 2.62
N THR A 774 -20.08 -16.35 1.33
CA THR A 774 -19.47 -15.50 0.30
C THR A 774 -20.28 -14.23 -0.04
N THR A 775 -21.56 -14.18 0.34
CA THR A 775 -22.45 -13.04 0.06
C THR A 775 -22.38 -11.90 1.07
N GLN A 776 -21.53 -12.01 2.09
CA GLN A 776 -21.31 -10.99 3.09
C GLN A 776 -19.98 -10.27 2.84
N HIS A 777 -19.81 -9.06 3.42
CA HIS A 777 -18.55 -8.33 3.28
C HIS A 777 -17.37 -9.13 3.85
N TRP A 778 -16.24 -9.16 3.15
CA TRP A 778 -15.04 -9.94 3.48
C TRP A 778 -14.49 -9.71 4.91
N ARG A 779 -14.70 -8.51 5.48
CA ARG A 779 -14.30 -8.23 6.88
C ARG A 779 -14.98 -9.13 7.88
N ILE A 780 -16.23 -9.50 7.62
CA ILE A 780 -17.00 -10.42 8.48
C ILE A 780 -16.36 -11.81 8.45
N ASN A 781 -16.00 -12.32 7.26
CA ASN A 781 -15.32 -13.60 7.13
C ASN A 781 -13.96 -13.59 7.85
N ILE A 782 -13.15 -12.53 7.65
CA ILE A 782 -11.84 -12.36 8.32
C ILE A 782 -12.01 -12.35 9.84
N GLY A 783 -12.99 -11.63 10.37
CA GLY A 783 -13.28 -11.61 11.79
C GLY A 783 -13.63 -13.01 12.33
N ALA A 784 -14.54 -13.72 11.67
CA ALA A 784 -14.94 -15.07 12.06
C ALA A 784 -13.77 -16.08 11.99
N LEU A 785 -12.98 -16.05 10.89
CA LEU A 785 -11.78 -16.90 10.72
C LEU A 785 -10.71 -16.58 11.79
N GLY A 786 -10.58 -15.31 12.19
CA GLY A 786 -9.72 -14.90 13.32
C GLY A 786 -10.12 -15.55 14.65
N VAL A 787 -11.43 -15.65 14.92
CA VAL A 787 -11.93 -16.37 16.10
C VAL A 787 -11.58 -17.86 16.03
N LEU A 788 -11.78 -18.50 14.87
CA LEU A 788 -11.41 -19.91 14.69
C LEU A 788 -9.91 -20.15 14.92
N SER A 789 -9.08 -19.26 14.40
CA SER A 789 -7.62 -19.31 14.58
C SER A 789 -7.25 -19.28 16.07
N LYS A 790 -7.86 -18.36 16.83
CA LYS A 790 -7.65 -18.21 18.28
C LYS A 790 -8.15 -19.44 19.06
N LEU A 791 -9.31 -19.98 18.69
CA LEU A 791 -9.84 -21.23 19.27
C LEU A 791 -8.94 -22.42 19.00
N SER A 792 -8.42 -22.55 17.77
CA SER A 792 -7.45 -23.60 17.39
C SER A 792 -6.19 -23.56 18.26
N SER A 793 -5.68 -22.34 18.53
CA SER A 793 -4.53 -22.15 19.41
C SER A 793 -4.83 -22.56 20.87
N LYS A 794 -6.01 -22.18 21.36
CA LYS A 794 -6.41 -22.36 22.77
C LYS A 794 -6.91 -23.79 23.07
N TYR A 795 -7.56 -24.44 22.12
CA TYR A 795 -8.20 -25.74 22.27
C TYR A 795 -7.75 -26.75 21.20
N PRO A 796 -6.60 -27.43 21.39
CA PRO A 796 -6.04 -28.35 20.38
C PRO A 796 -6.98 -29.50 19.99
N ASN A 797 -7.85 -29.94 20.91
CA ASN A 797 -8.79 -31.05 20.70
C ASN A 797 -9.87 -30.80 19.64
N ILE A 798 -10.18 -29.53 19.30
CA ILE A 798 -11.17 -29.18 18.28
C ILE A 798 -10.56 -28.78 16.93
N ARG A 799 -9.24 -28.83 16.78
CA ARG A 799 -8.53 -28.39 15.56
C ARG A 799 -9.04 -29.05 14.30
N SER A 800 -9.32 -30.37 14.35
CA SER A 800 -9.83 -31.11 13.19
C SER A 800 -11.17 -30.56 12.68
N GLU A 801 -12.02 -30.05 13.56
CA GLU A 801 -13.31 -29.47 13.24
C GLU A 801 -13.16 -28.08 12.56
N LEU A 802 -12.11 -27.31 12.92
CA LEU A 802 -11.89 -25.93 12.43
C LEU A 802 -11.15 -25.87 11.10
N ARG A 803 -10.39 -26.93 10.76
CA ARG A 803 -9.55 -26.96 9.54
C ARG A 803 -10.31 -26.71 8.23
N PRO A 804 -11.50 -27.30 8.00
CA PRO A 804 -12.24 -27.08 6.75
C PRO A 804 -12.49 -25.59 6.48
N SER A 805 -12.98 -24.84 7.46
CA SER A 805 -13.28 -23.40 7.29
C SER A 805 -12.01 -22.56 7.11
N LEU A 806 -10.90 -22.90 7.82
CA LEU A 806 -9.63 -22.16 7.69
C LEU A 806 -8.88 -22.43 6.37
N ILE A 807 -9.29 -23.39 5.57
CA ILE A 807 -8.75 -23.66 4.23
C ILE A 807 -9.75 -23.36 3.11
N TYR A 808 -10.99 -23.04 3.42
CA TYR A 808 -12.08 -22.89 2.45
C TYR A 808 -11.76 -21.92 1.31
N PHE A 809 -11.12 -20.80 1.62
CA PHE A 809 -10.74 -19.78 0.64
C PHE A 809 -9.32 -19.97 0.06
N THR A 810 -8.65 -21.10 0.32
CA THR A 810 -7.25 -21.28 -0.11
C THR A 810 -7.09 -21.19 -1.63
N ASP A 811 -8.03 -21.72 -2.38
CA ASP A 811 -7.99 -21.77 -3.84
C ASP A 811 -8.91 -20.72 -4.53
N ALA A 812 -9.46 -19.79 -3.75
CA ALA A 812 -10.33 -18.75 -4.28
C ALA A 812 -9.52 -17.54 -4.77
N LEU A 813 -9.76 -17.07 -5.99
CA LEU A 813 -9.26 -15.78 -6.46
C LEU A 813 -9.91 -14.63 -5.71
N PHE A 814 -11.21 -14.75 -5.42
CA PHE A 814 -11.97 -13.73 -4.70
C PHE A 814 -12.74 -14.32 -3.51
N PRO A 815 -12.90 -13.55 -2.42
CA PRO A 815 -12.30 -12.23 -2.19
C PRO A 815 -10.82 -12.36 -1.82
N ILE A 816 -9.95 -11.73 -2.56
CA ILE A 816 -8.49 -11.83 -2.36
C ILE A 816 -8.04 -11.41 -0.98
N ARG A 817 -8.77 -10.48 -0.34
CA ARG A 817 -8.48 -10.01 1.01
C ARG A 817 -8.60 -11.13 2.05
N ILE A 818 -9.53 -12.07 1.86
CA ILE A 818 -9.61 -13.26 2.74
C ILE A 818 -8.43 -14.18 2.48
N THR A 819 -8.14 -14.50 1.22
CA THR A 819 -7.00 -15.35 0.84
C THR A 819 -5.67 -14.79 1.36
N SER A 820 -5.50 -13.46 1.32
CA SER A 820 -4.31 -12.77 1.84
C SER A 820 -4.15 -12.87 3.36
N ALA A 821 -5.23 -13.03 4.10
CA ALA A 821 -5.23 -13.15 5.56
C ALA A 821 -5.00 -14.60 6.04
N LEU A 822 -5.28 -15.60 5.22
CA LEU A 822 -5.17 -17.02 5.63
C LEU A 822 -3.81 -17.42 6.20
N PRO A 823 -2.66 -17.03 5.60
CA PRO A 823 -1.36 -17.37 6.17
C PRO A 823 -1.16 -16.89 7.62
N GLU A 824 -1.73 -15.74 7.96
CA GLU A 824 -1.67 -15.24 9.33
C GLU A 824 -2.56 -16.03 10.27
N PHE A 825 -3.77 -16.42 9.84
CA PHE A 825 -4.65 -17.27 10.64
C PHE A 825 -4.04 -18.65 10.86
N TRP A 826 -3.40 -19.25 9.87
CA TRP A 826 -2.66 -20.50 10.03
C TRP A 826 -1.52 -20.36 11.05
N ALA A 827 -0.76 -19.27 10.97
CA ALA A 827 0.32 -18.99 11.90
C ALA A 827 -0.19 -18.83 13.34
N ASN A 828 -1.28 -18.11 13.52
CA ASN A 828 -1.85 -17.84 14.84
C ASN A 828 -2.60 -19.06 15.42
N SER A 829 -3.05 -20.00 14.58
CA SER A 829 -3.77 -21.20 15.01
C SER A 829 -2.88 -22.20 15.78
N LEU A 830 -1.57 -22.14 15.59
CA LEU A 830 -0.57 -23.06 16.14
C LEU A 830 -0.88 -24.54 15.86
N ASP A 831 -1.55 -24.83 14.73
CA ASP A 831 -1.86 -26.17 14.29
C ASP A 831 -0.83 -26.66 13.26
N PRO A 832 -0.04 -27.70 13.57
CA PRO A 832 0.99 -28.24 12.67
C PRO A 832 0.49 -28.68 11.29
N PHE A 833 -0.83 -28.92 11.14
CA PHE A 833 -1.47 -29.23 9.86
C PHE A 833 -1.16 -28.19 8.79
N TYR A 834 -1.05 -26.91 9.17
CA TYR A 834 -0.86 -25.82 8.21
C TYR A 834 0.58 -25.71 7.66
N ASP A 835 1.55 -26.44 8.19
CA ASP A 835 2.89 -26.54 7.56
C ASP A 835 2.78 -26.97 6.09
N GLY A 836 1.96 -28.01 5.82
CA GLY A 836 1.69 -28.47 4.47
C GLY A 836 0.96 -27.43 3.59
N GLN A 837 0.06 -26.63 4.19
CA GLN A 837 -0.66 -25.57 3.47
C GLN A 837 0.27 -24.41 3.11
N PHE A 838 1.16 -23.98 4.02
CA PHE A 838 2.19 -22.98 3.72
C PHE A 838 3.09 -23.42 2.56
N ARG A 839 3.55 -24.65 2.57
CA ARG A 839 4.41 -25.19 1.49
C ARG A 839 3.67 -25.21 0.15
N LYS A 840 2.41 -25.67 0.11
CA LYS A 840 1.57 -25.62 -1.09
C LYS A 840 1.38 -24.18 -1.57
N PHE A 841 1.11 -23.24 -0.66
CA PHE A 841 0.92 -21.83 -0.98
C PHE A 841 2.20 -21.21 -1.58
N HIS A 842 3.38 -21.54 -1.03
CA HIS A 842 4.67 -21.06 -1.55
C HIS A 842 5.13 -21.73 -2.85
N GLN A 843 4.63 -22.92 -3.17
CA GLN A 843 4.97 -23.67 -4.40
C GLN A 843 4.09 -23.25 -5.60
N ARG A 844 3.05 -22.47 -5.36
CA ARG A 844 2.24 -21.94 -6.46
C ARG A 844 3.14 -21.07 -7.34
N LYS A 845 3.26 -21.44 -8.61
CA LYS A 845 3.85 -20.58 -9.64
C LYS A 845 2.80 -19.52 -9.98
N ASN A 846 2.68 -18.54 -9.10
CA ASN A 846 1.68 -17.51 -9.26
C ASN A 846 2.38 -16.22 -9.62
N TYR A 847 2.26 -15.87 -10.87
CA TYR A 847 2.44 -14.53 -11.36
C TYR A 847 1.18 -13.73 -11.01
N GLY A 848 1.26 -12.42 -11.05
CA GLY A 848 0.13 -11.57 -10.69
C GLY A 848 -0.05 -11.42 -9.18
N ILE A 849 -1.27 -11.09 -8.79
CA ILE A 849 -1.62 -10.68 -7.43
C ILE A 849 -1.17 -11.63 -6.31
N LEU A 850 -1.07 -12.93 -6.61
CA LEU A 850 -0.61 -13.91 -5.63
C LEU A 850 0.89 -13.77 -5.35
N SER A 851 1.68 -13.17 -6.26
CA SER A 851 3.10 -12.86 -6.03
C SER A 851 3.28 -11.93 -4.84
N MET A 852 2.35 -10.98 -4.64
CA MET A 852 2.36 -10.06 -3.50
C MET A 852 2.09 -10.76 -2.17
N LEU A 853 1.38 -11.89 -2.19
CA LEU A 853 1.03 -12.63 -0.98
C LEU A 853 2.18 -13.52 -0.50
N ILE A 854 3.12 -13.89 -1.38
CA ILE A 854 4.23 -14.78 -1.04
C ILE A 854 5.15 -14.18 0.05
N PRO A 855 5.65 -12.94 -0.06
CA PRO A 855 6.49 -12.35 0.98
C PRO A 855 5.78 -12.27 2.34
N ARG A 856 4.49 -11.88 2.32
CA ARG A 856 3.66 -11.84 3.55
C ARG A 856 3.46 -13.24 4.13
N SER A 857 3.15 -14.22 3.29
CA SER A 857 2.99 -15.61 3.70
C SER A 857 4.30 -16.20 4.24
N ARG A 858 5.46 -15.87 3.66
CA ARG A 858 6.78 -16.29 4.18
C ARG A 858 7.04 -15.73 5.58
N ARG A 859 6.71 -14.45 5.83
CA ARG A 859 6.80 -13.86 7.17
C ARG A 859 5.87 -14.57 8.18
N SER A 860 4.62 -14.81 7.79
CA SER A 860 3.67 -15.57 8.63
C SER A 860 4.17 -17.00 8.90
N TYR A 861 4.78 -17.65 7.93
CA TYR A 861 5.35 -18.99 8.10
C TYR A 861 6.56 -18.99 9.05
N GLN A 862 7.44 -17.99 8.96
CA GLN A 862 8.54 -17.84 9.92
C GLN A 862 8.02 -17.60 11.33
N LYS A 863 7.00 -16.77 11.51
CA LYS A 863 6.30 -16.57 12.79
C LYS A 863 5.71 -17.88 13.31
N PHE A 864 5.05 -18.64 12.42
CA PHE A 864 4.50 -19.95 12.75
C PHE A 864 5.57 -20.92 13.27
N LEU A 865 6.68 -21.08 12.57
CA LEU A 865 7.78 -21.94 12.96
C LEU A 865 8.38 -21.54 14.34
N ARG A 866 8.57 -20.23 14.58
CA ARG A 866 9.07 -19.72 15.86
C ARG A 866 8.10 -20.01 17.02
N ASN A 867 6.81 -19.79 16.79
CA ASN A 867 5.81 -20.00 17.83
C ASN A 867 5.57 -21.49 18.11
N LEU A 868 5.85 -22.38 17.15
CA LEU A 868 5.91 -23.83 17.38
C LEU A 868 7.12 -24.26 18.23
N ASP A 869 8.20 -23.47 18.24
CA ASP A 869 9.45 -23.74 18.98
C ASP A 869 9.36 -23.45 20.49
N THR A 870 8.23 -22.87 20.94
CA THR A 870 7.98 -22.69 22.36
C THR A 870 7.40 -23.97 23.04
N LYS A 871 7.40 -24.01 24.34
CA LYS A 871 7.15 -25.13 25.28
C LYS A 871 6.10 -26.18 24.87
N SER A 872 5.09 -25.82 24.07
CA SER A 872 4.09 -26.77 23.53
C SER A 872 4.62 -27.63 22.36
N TYR A 873 5.73 -27.24 21.76
CA TYR A 873 6.44 -27.99 20.72
C TYR A 873 7.18 -29.18 21.31
N PHE A 874 7.79 -29.04 22.48
CA PHE A 874 8.47 -30.14 23.16
C PHE A 874 7.50 -31.22 23.62
N GLU A 875 6.31 -30.87 24.08
CA GLU A 875 5.29 -31.85 24.48
C GLU A 875 4.71 -32.59 23.28
N LYS A 876 4.61 -31.96 22.11
CA LYS A 876 4.13 -32.59 20.85
C LYS A 876 5.22 -33.23 20.00
N ILE A 877 6.48 -32.87 20.17
CA ILE A 877 7.60 -33.64 19.61
C ILE A 877 7.60 -35.06 20.13
N ILE A 878 7.11 -35.31 21.33
CA ILE A 878 6.98 -36.66 21.86
C ILE A 878 5.91 -37.44 21.06
N GLU A 879 4.75 -36.88 20.79
CA GLU A 879 3.73 -37.49 19.93
C GLU A 879 4.15 -37.60 18.46
N LEU A 880 4.85 -36.58 17.91
CA LEU A 880 5.39 -36.61 16.57
C LEU A 880 6.61 -37.56 16.44
N ASN A 881 7.39 -37.74 17.48
CA ASN A 881 8.48 -38.70 17.49
C ASN A 881 7.94 -40.14 17.43
N GLU A 882 6.82 -40.43 18.08
CA GLU A 882 6.15 -41.73 17.91
C GLU A 882 5.65 -41.96 16.50
N VAL A 883 5.14 -40.91 15.82
CA VAL A 883 4.72 -40.97 14.39
C VAL A 883 5.95 -41.01 13.49
N LYS A 884 7.01 -40.31 13.83
CA LYS A 884 8.28 -40.30 13.09
C LYS A 884 9.02 -41.63 13.21
N ASP A 885 8.99 -42.25 14.38
CA ASP A 885 9.53 -43.60 14.60
C ASP A 885 8.74 -44.67 13.84
N LYS A 886 7.41 -44.52 13.76
CA LYS A 886 6.57 -45.36 12.90
C LYS A 886 6.89 -45.10 11.41
N TYR A 887 7.07 -43.84 10.99
CA TYR A 887 7.43 -43.49 9.63
C TYR A 887 8.85 -43.96 9.27
N GLN A 888 9.82 -43.83 10.15
CA GLN A 888 11.18 -44.37 9.96
C GLN A 888 11.17 -45.91 9.87
N LYS A 889 10.33 -46.57 10.65
CA LYS A 889 10.17 -48.01 10.58
C LYS A 889 9.60 -48.45 9.26
N ILE A 890 8.56 -47.75 8.74
CA ILE A 890 7.99 -47.98 7.42
C ILE A 890 9.01 -47.66 6.33
N GLN A 891 9.81 -46.61 6.47
CA GLN A 891 10.86 -46.21 5.52
C GLN A 891 11.97 -47.28 5.48
N THR A 892 12.35 -47.83 6.62
CA THR A 892 13.34 -48.91 6.73
C THR A 892 12.81 -50.17 6.07
N GLU A 893 11.55 -50.55 6.32
CA GLU A 893 10.90 -51.69 5.67
C GLU A 893 10.76 -51.48 4.15
N LEU A 894 10.50 -50.27 3.69
CA LEU A 894 10.47 -49.88 2.25
C LEU A 894 11.86 -49.98 1.61
N ASP A 895 12.89 -49.57 2.33
CA ASP A 895 14.27 -49.65 1.81
C ASP A 895 14.79 -51.10 1.83
N GLU A 896 14.37 -51.95 2.78
CA GLU A 896 14.58 -53.38 2.77
C GLU A 896 13.88 -54.04 1.58
N ILE A 897 12.63 -53.69 1.31
CA ILE A 897 11.88 -54.14 0.13
C ILE A 897 12.56 -53.72 -1.16
N LYS A 898 13.06 -52.48 -1.25
CA LYS A 898 13.83 -52.00 -2.40
C LYS A 898 15.12 -52.80 -2.59
N LEU A 899 15.83 -53.12 -1.50
CA LEU A 899 17.06 -53.94 -1.52
C LEU A 899 16.76 -55.35 -1.98
N ILE A 900 15.64 -55.94 -1.56
CA ILE A 900 15.17 -57.26 -2.04
C ILE A 900 14.83 -57.20 -3.53
N ILE A 901 14.14 -56.18 -4.00
CA ILE A 901 13.81 -55.96 -5.41
C ILE A 901 15.09 -55.78 -6.26
N GLU A 902 16.08 -55.05 -5.77
CA GLU A 902 17.39 -54.92 -6.42
C GLU A 902 18.17 -56.22 -6.50
N LYS A 903 18.13 -57.05 -5.45
CA LYS A 903 18.73 -58.37 -5.45
C LYS A 903 18.01 -59.37 -6.38
N LEU A 904 16.73 -59.16 -6.67
CA LEU A 904 15.95 -59.96 -7.60
C LEU A 904 16.13 -59.54 -9.08
N LYS A 905 16.55 -58.32 -9.35
CA LYS A 905 16.85 -57.81 -10.71
C LYS A 905 17.94 -58.60 -11.42
N PRO A 906 19.05 -59.09 -10.77
CA PRO A 906 20.09 -59.85 -11.50
C PRO A 906 19.61 -61.23 -11.99
N ILE A 907 18.59 -61.88 -11.35
CA ILE A 907 18.09 -63.19 -11.73
C ILE A 907 17.27 -63.16 -13.03
N THR A 908 16.57 -62.09 -13.28
CA THR A 908 15.80 -61.89 -14.54
C THR A 908 16.68 -61.51 -15.71
N SER A 909 17.84 -60.82 -15.49
CA SER A 909 18.76 -60.45 -16.56
C SER A 909 19.67 -61.60 -16.99
N LYS A 910 20.03 -62.55 -16.10
CA LYS A 910 20.79 -63.78 -16.48
C LYS A 910 19.97 -64.75 -17.29
N ASN A 911 18.67 -64.84 -17.12
CA ASN A 911 17.81 -65.69 -17.94
C ASN A 911 17.50 -65.12 -19.34
N LYS A 912 17.76 -63.84 -19.59
CA LYS A 912 17.64 -63.23 -20.92
C LYS A 912 18.91 -63.34 -21.76
N GLN A 913 20.09 -63.62 -21.18
CA GLN A 913 21.33 -63.77 -21.91
C GLN A 913 21.59 -65.22 -22.41
N LEU A 914 20.78 -66.20 -21.98
CA LEU A 914 20.91 -67.59 -22.42
C LEU A 914 20.12 -67.94 -23.68
N LYS A 915 19.51 -67.01 -24.40
CA LYS A 915 18.66 -67.25 -25.57
C LYS A 915 19.05 -66.58 -26.88
N THR A 916 20.30 -66.08 -27.03
CA THR A 916 20.77 -65.59 -28.34
C THR A 916 22.26 -65.82 -28.50
N LYS A 917 22.67 -67.03 -28.93
CA LYS A 917 23.89 -67.24 -29.72
C LYS A 917 23.48 -67.44 -31.17
N PRO A 918 23.87 -66.64 -32.13
CA PRO A 918 23.65 -66.96 -33.53
C PRO A 918 24.73 -67.93 -33.97
N LYS A 919 24.31 -69.02 -34.62
CA LYS A 919 25.21 -69.86 -35.39
C LYS A 919 25.68 -69.09 -36.59
N ARG A 920 26.97 -69.07 -36.74
CA ARG A 920 27.64 -68.73 -38.01
C ARG A 920 27.32 -69.82 -39.04
N LYS A 921 26.77 -69.41 -40.14
CA LYS A 921 27.31 -69.63 -41.48
C LYS A 921 26.71 -68.63 -42.39
#